data_720ffea95fa5e28a67c28c9a603a6f61
#
_entry.id   720ffea95fa5e28a67c28c9a603a6f61
#
_cell.length_a   1.000
_cell.length_b   1.000
_cell.length_c   1.000
_cell.angle_alpha   90.00
_cell.angle_beta   90.00
_cell.angle_gamma   90.00
#
_symmetry.space_group_name_H-M   'P 1'
#
loop_
_entity.id
_entity.type
_entity.pdbx_description
1 polymer ?
#
loop_
_entity_poly.entity_id
_entity_poly.type
_entity_poly.pdbx_seq_one_letter_code
_entity_poly.pdbx_strand_id
1 'polypeptide(L)'
;MAVVAATLCACGSSTPQLGKNSIDEVIGAMTLEEKAHLVVGTGMKGFSGDSAVIGTTKTLVPGAAGTTYPIERLGIPAVVLADGPAGLRIDPIREGDSATYYCTHFPIGTLLASTWNQELVEQVGQAIGNEVLEYGADVLLAPALNFHRNPLCGRNFEYYSEDPVVAGKIAAAYVRGVQSNGVGTSIKHYAANNQETNRTGNDARVSPRALREIYLKGFEIAVKESSPWTVMSSYNYLNGTYTSENPELQTTLLRDEWGFKGMVMTDWFGGKDAIAQMKAGNDMLQPGTDKQYEAIIEGVNNGKLDMAVLDRNVKRILEMIVQTPRFKGYNYSNKPDLKAHAAVTRQSATEGMVLLKNDKETLPLASTVKNVALFGCTSYDFIAGGTGSGNVNRAYTVSLLDGLKNAGYTVDENLKNTYEQYVAAENKRLQEAKREWFMPLSRPTEMKLDASEVSQLAAKADVALVTIGRTSGEFLDRQRADFNLNKEEMDLLKSVCNAFHAAGKKVVVVLNIGGVIETASWKSLPDAILCAWQAGQEGGNSVADVLSGKASPSGRLTMTFPVKFEDAASSANFPIDLKANIDITNKEQQKGNVKNVDYTNYEEGIYVGYRYFDSFNKEVSYPFGYGLSYTSFSYSNPAVKSDNGVYTVTVDVQNTGKTAGKEVVQLYVAAPDAAKCNKPEKELKAFAKTAELKPNEKATVTLKVNAADLAWFNEASSSWVVDAGTYNFLIGASSRDIKATLQAEVAASSQKVNDILKPQEAIQELKR
;
A
#
# COMPACT_ATOMS: atom_id res chain seq x y z
N MET A 1 -1.81 -34.54 79.09
CA MET A 1 -1.51 -33.32 78.30
C MET A 1 -1.24 -33.72 76.85
N ALA A 2 -2.21 -33.52 75.95
CA ALA A 2 -2.09 -33.78 74.52
C ALA A 2 -1.79 -32.48 73.85
N VAL A 3 -0.63 -32.41 73.19
CA VAL A 3 -0.21 -31.26 72.39
C VAL A 3 -0.82 -31.46 71.01
N VAL A 4 -1.78 -30.59 70.62
CA VAL A 4 -2.31 -30.51 69.27
C VAL A 4 -1.38 -29.62 68.48
N ALA A 5 -0.60 -30.17 67.52
CA ALA A 5 0.18 -29.44 66.53
C ALA A 5 -0.79 -28.99 65.48
N ALA A 6 -1.08 -27.70 65.42
CA ALA A 6 -1.77 -27.04 64.27
C ALA A 6 -0.78 -26.88 63.11
N THR A 7 -0.95 -27.70 62.10
CA THR A 7 -0.23 -27.56 60.80
C THR A 7 -0.89 -26.41 60.03
N LEU A 8 -0.29 -25.25 60.06
CA LEU A 8 -0.63 -24.16 59.12
C LEU A 8 -0.19 -24.57 57.70
N CYS A 9 -1.14 -25.06 56.91
CA CYS A 9 -0.97 -25.14 55.46
C CYS A 9 -0.96 -23.71 54.92
N ALA A 10 0.22 -23.15 54.71
CA ALA A 10 0.38 -21.97 53.85
C ALA A 10 0.10 -22.41 52.41
N CYS A 11 -1.13 -22.22 51.97
CA CYS A 11 -1.42 -22.19 50.51
C CYS A 11 -0.66 -21.03 49.94
N GLY A 12 0.57 -21.24 49.51
CA GLY A 12 1.27 -20.32 48.63
C GLY A 12 0.53 -20.26 47.32
N SER A 13 -0.29 -19.23 47.13
CA SER A 13 -0.86 -18.95 45.80
C SER A 13 0.32 -18.73 44.83
N SER A 14 0.52 -19.66 43.91
CA SER A 14 1.54 -19.48 42.86
C SER A 14 1.20 -18.24 42.06
N THR A 15 2.21 -17.41 41.76
CA THR A 15 2.05 -16.21 40.89
C THR A 15 1.35 -16.60 39.61
N PRO A 16 0.24 -15.92 39.23
CA PRO A 16 -0.47 -16.19 37.97
C PRO A 16 0.46 -16.13 36.76
N GLN A 17 0.28 -17.04 35.82
CA GLN A 17 1.09 -17.15 34.60
C GLN A 17 0.18 -17.03 33.39
N LEU A 18 0.58 -16.20 32.41
CA LEU A 18 -0.12 -16.10 31.14
C LEU A 18 -0.18 -17.46 30.43
N GLY A 19 -1.33 -17.84 29.93
CA GLY A 19 -1.57 -19.15 29.31
C GLY A 19 -1.89 -20.29 30.29
N LYS A 20 -1.67 -20.09 31.59
CA LYS A 20 -2.09 -21.05 32.64
C LYS A 20 -3.27 -20.52 33.47
N ASN A 21 -3.30 -19.23 33.70
CA ASN A 21 -4.36 -18.50 34.38
C ASN A 21 -5.13 -17.64 33.35
N SER A 22 -6.30 -17.18 33.74
CA SER A 22 -7.04 -16.21 32.92
C SER A 22 -6.26 -14.91 32.77
N ILE A 23 -6.48 -14.21 31.66
CA ILE A 23 -5.83 -12.90 31.41
C ILE A 23 -6.18 -11.91 32.54
N ASP A 24 -7.42 -11.94 33.05
CA ASP A 24 -7.85 -11.05 34.13
C ASP A 24 -7.13 -11.34 35.47
N GLU A 25 -6.84 -12.61 35.78
CA GLU A 25 -6.00 -12.96 36.96
C GLU A 25 -4.55 -12.49 36.79
N VAL A 26 -4.00 -12.59 35.57
CA VAL A 26 -2.65 -12.08 35.24
C VAL A 26 -2.61 -10.57 35.41
N ILE A 27 -3.60 -9.83 34.85
CA ILE A 27 -3.73 -8.38 35.01
C ILE A 27 -3.85 -7.96 36.48
N GLY A 28 -4.65 -8.70 37.25
CA GLY A 28 -4.79 -8.45 38.69
C GLY A 28 -3.50 -8.65 39.50
N ALA A 29 -2.56 -9.46 39.00
CA ALA A 29 -1.25 -9.69 39.62
C ALA A 29 -0.17 -8.70 39.14
N MET A 30 -0.44 -7.89 38.08
CA MET A 30 0.50 -6.88 37.59
C MET A 30 0.55 -5.66 38.48
N THR A 31 1.76 -5.09 38.66
CA THR A 31 1.93 -3.77 39.26
C THR A 31 1.57 -2.66 38.26
N LEU A 32 1.40 -1.44 38.76
CA LEU A 32 1.14 -0.29 37.88
C LEU A 32 2.31 -0.07 36.91
N GLU A 33 3.55 -0.22 37.38
CA GLU A 33 4.76 -0.07 36.59
C GLU A 33 4.82 -1.10 35.47
N GLU A 34 4.44 -2.35 35.73
CA GLU A 34 4.41 -3.41 34.71
C GLU A 34 3.32 -3.16 33.65
N LYS A 35 2.15 -2.68 34.07
CA LYS A 35 1.09 -2.27 33.14
C LYS A 35 1.53 -1.11 32.26
N ALA A 36 2.17 -0.08 32.87
CA ALA A 36 2.67 1.07 32.13
C ALA A 36 3.79 0.68 31.14
N HIS A 37 4.71 -0.21 31.53
CA HIS A 37 5.72 -0.73 30.60
C HIS A 37 5.11 -1.53 29.44
N LEU A 38 4.08 -2.31 29.70
CA LEU A 38 3.47 -3.15 28.64
C LEU A 38 2.75 -2.32 27.58
N VAL A 39 2.09 -1.22 27.94
CA VAL A 39 1.41 -0.33 26.99
C VAL A 39 2.35 0.66 26.30
N VAL A 40 3.59 0.74 26.76
CA VAL A 40 4.66 1.54 26.15
C VAL A 40 5.70 0.57 25.60
N GLY A 41 6.07 0.68 24.35
CA GLY A 41 7.10 -0.18 23.75
C GLY A 41 8.46 -0.03 24.45
N THR A 42 9.42 -0.88 24.12
CA THR A 42 10.74 -0.94 24.79
C THR A 42 11.68 0.21 24.44
N GLY A 43 11.24 1.16 23.60
CA GLY A 43 12.03 2.28 23.14
C GLY A 43 13.04 1.91 22.05
N MET A 44 13.81 2.89 21.65
CA MET A 44 14.89 2.77 20.67
C MET A 44 16.25 2.91 21.37
N LYS A 45 16.60 1.94 22.23
CA LYS A 45 17.90 1.97 22.91
C LYS A 45 19.03 1.79 21.87
N GLY A 46 19.90 2.79 21.79
CA GLY A 46 21.04 2.80 20.87
C GLY A 46 20.81 3.58 19.59
N PHE A 47 19.75 4.38 19.50
CA PHE A 47 19.58 5.36 18.45
C PHE A 47 20.67 6.43 18.57
N SER A 48 21.75 6.28 17.82
CA SER A 48 22.72 7.33 17.54
C SER A 48 22.49 7.79 16.11
N GLY A 49 22.31 9.08 15.89
CA GLY A 49 21.75 9.74 14.73
C GLY A 49 22.29 9.46 13.33
N ASP A 50 23.14 8.46 13.14
CA ASP A 50 23.79 8.19 11.85
C ASP A 50 23.07 7.16 10.95
N SER A 51 22.04 6.50 11.46
CA SER A 51 21.22 5.59 10.66
C SER A 51 19.79 5.58 11.15
N ALA A 52 19.13 6.70 10.96
CA ALA A 52 17.73 6.83 11.25
C ALA A 52 16.89 6.03 10.27
N VAL A 53 16.86 4.78 10.54
CA VAL A 53 15.83 3.93 10.05
C VAL A 53 14.85 3.73 11.20
N ILE A 54 13.61 4.03 10.95
CA ILE A 54 12.51 3.89 11.90
C ILE A 54 12.60 2.51 12.55
N GLY A 55 12.75 2.51 13.88
CA GLY A 55 12.77 1.34 14.73
C GLY A 55 13.78 0.26 14.33
N THR A 56 14.94 0.26 14.95
CA THR A 56 15.86 -0.88 14.89
C THR A 56 16.06 -1.43 16.28
N THR A 57 15.59 -2.63 16.54
CA THR A 57 15.98 -3.37 17.75
C THR A 57 17.31 -4.08 17.48
N LYS A 58 18.14 -4.19 18.52
CA LYS A 58 19.36 -5.01 18.45
C LYS A 58 19.18 -6.38 19.12
N THR A 59 18.03 -6.59 19.77
CA THR A 59 17.72 -7.80 20.53
C THR A 59 16.64 -8.61 19.85
N LEU A 60 16.59 -9.91 20.09
CA LEU A 60 15.67 -10.89 19.54
C LEU A 60 15.79 -11.03 18.01
N VAL A 61 15.30 -10.07 17.24
CA VAL A 61 15.42 -10.01 15.79
C VAL A 61 16.04 -8.66 15.40
N PRO A 62 17.35 -8.58 15.20
CA PRO A 62 18.03 -7.35 14.83
C PRO A 62 17.44 -6.73 13.56
N GLY A 63 17.25 -5.40 13.58
CA GLY A 63 16.63 -4.65 12.48
C GLY A 63 15.10 -4.65 12.48
N ALA A 64 14.44 -5.36 13.38
CA ALA A 64 12.99 -5.27 13.56
C ALA A 64 12.60 -3.89 14.12
N ALA A 65 11.35 -3.49 13.87
CA ALA A 65 10.87 -2.14 14.18
C ALA A 65 10.72 -1.87 15.67
N GLY A 66 10.34 -2.85 16.46
CA GLY A 66 10.14 -2.70 17.90
C GLY A 66 9.79 -4.00 18.61
N THR A 67 9.68 -3.93 19.93
CA THR A 67 9.25 -5.05 20.78
C THR A 67 8.31 -4.58 21.87
N THR A 68 7.49 -5.52 22.39
CA THR A 68 6.76 -5.31 23.63
C THR A 68 7.67 -5.55 24.83
N TYR A 69 7.29 -5.02 25.99
CA TYR A 69 8.03 -5.20 27.24
C TYR A 69 7.74 -6.61 27.85
N PRO A 70 8.76 -7.42 28.16
CA PRO A 70 8.55 -8.73 28.77
C PRO A 70 8.31 -8.61 30.27
N ILE A 71 7.44 -9.47 30.83
CA ILE A 71 7.21 -9.60 32.29
C ILE A 71 7.37 -11.07 32.65
N GLU A 72 8.61 -11.49 32.86
CA GLU A 72 8.98 -12.90 33.01
C GLU A 72 8.26 -13.58 34.20
N ARG A 73 8.11 -12.87 35.34
CA ARG A 73 7.44 -13.42 36.50
C ARG A 73 5.98 -13.80 36.28
N LEU A 74 5.34 -13.24 35.23
CA LEU A 74 3.96 -13.51 34.81
C LEU A 74 3.88 -14.35 33.53
N GLY A 75 5.01 -14.83 33.01
CA GLY A 75 5.07 -15.61 31.77
C GLY A 75 4.73 -14.82 30.53
N ILE A 76 4.95 -13.49 30.53
CA ILE A 76 4.69 -12.61 29.40
C ILE A 76 6.00 -12.38 28.63
N PRO A 77 6.16 -12.94 27.40
CA PRO A 77 7.36 -12.73 26.59
C PRO A 77 7.32 -11.36 25.89
N ALA A 78 8.48 -10.90 25.46
CA ALA A 78 8.55 -9.84 24.47
C ALA A 78 8.07 -10.36 23.12
N VAL A 79 7.31 -9.56 22.38
CA VAL A 79 6.81 -9.82 21.02
C VAL A 79 7.53 -8.90 20.05
N VAL A 80 7.91 -9.41 18.88
CA VAL A 80 8.67 -8.69 17.86
C VAL A 80 7.74 -8.13 16.79
N LEU A 81 7.82 -6.83 16.59
CA LEU A 81 7.12 -6.07 15.56
C LEU A 81 8.12 -5.70 14.45
N ALA A 82 7.83 -6.05 13.20
CA ALA A 82 8.76 -5.81 12.10
C ALA A 82 8.06 -5.16 10.89
N ASP A 83 8.75 -4.24 10.20
CA ASP A 83 8.31 -3.72 8.90
C ASP A 83 8.40 -4.86 7.86
N GLY A 84 7.68 -4.88 6.71
CA GLY A 84 6.92 -3.84 6.13
C GLY A 84 6.09 -4.31 4.92
N PRO A 85 5.53 -3.35 4.20
CA PRO A 85 4.51 -3.60 3.16
C PRO A 85 4.98 -4.40 1.94
N ALA A 86 6.27 -4.31 1.58
CA ALA A 86 6.84 -5.02 0.42
C ALA A 86 7.68 -6.24 0.80
N GLY A 87 7.57 -6.71 2.04
CA GLY A 87 8.31 -7.84 2.59
C GLY A 87 8.91 -7.52 3.96
N LEU A 88 9.31 -8.55 4.68
CA LEU A 88 9.91 -8.42 6.01
C LEU A 88 11.19 -7.59 5.94
N ARG A 89 11.39 -6.68 6.90
CA ARG A 89 12.57 -5.87 7.04
C ARG A 89 13.27 -6.15 8.36
N ILE A 90 14.45 -6.77 8.26
CA ILE A 90 15.36 -7.09 9.36
C ILE A 90 16.80 -6.86 8.90
N ASP A 91 17.75 -6.85 9.83
CA ASP A 91 19.18 -6.73 9.50
C ASP A 91 19.67 -8.04 8.85
N PRO A 92 20.25 -7.95 7.64
CA PRO A 92 20.71 -9.13 6.93
C PRO A 92 22.03 -9.69 7.48
N ILE A 93 22.81 -8.86 8.18
CA ILE A 93 24.11 -9.22 8.78
C ILE A 93 24.05 -8.90 10.26
N ARG A 94 24.46 -9.85 11.09
CA ARG A 94 24.43 -9.72 12.55
C ARG A 94 25.83 -9.89 13.10
N GLU A 95 26.16 -9.11 14.14
CA GLU A 95 27.46 -9.16 14.78
C GLU A 95 27.71 -10.55 15.39
N GLY A 96 28.87 -11.13 15.09
CA GLY A 96 29.25 -12.45 15.61
C GLY A 96 28.60 -13.63 14.92
N ASP A 97 27.81 -13.42 13.87
CA ASP A 97 27.14 -14.46 13.10
C ASP A 97 27.59 -14.44 11.61
N SER A 98 27.98 -15.58 11.08
CA SER A 98 28.37 -15.72 9.67
C SER A 98 27.19 -15.97 8.74
N ALA A 99 25.99 -16.26 9.26
CA ALA A 99 24.78 -16.42 8.47
C ALA A 99 24.27 -15.07 7.95
N THR A 100 23.50 -15.11 6.86
CA THR A 100 22.82 -13.95 6.30
C THR A 100 21.32 -14.11 6.44
N TYR A 101 20.63 -12.99 6.70
CA TYR A 101 19.20 -12.92 7.00
C TYR A 101 18.49 -12.00 6.02
N TYR A 102 18.86 -12.08 4.72
CA TYR A 102 18.18 -11.35 3.67
C TYR A 102 16.73 -11.79 3.55
N CYS A 103 15.85 -10.83 3.22
CA CYS A 103 14.45 -11.08 2.97
C CYS A 103 14.11 -10.86 1.50
N THR A 104 12.98 -11.42 1.06
CA THR A 104 12.47 -11.21 -0.29
C THR A 104 11.82 -9.84 -0.41
N HIS A 105 12.26 -9.04 -1.37
CA HIS A 105 11.56 -7.81 -1.75
C HIS A 105 10.49 -8.15 -2.78
N PHE A 106 9.24 -8.18 -2.33
CA PHE A 106 8.07 -8.37 -3.17
C PHE A 106 7.72 -7.08 -3.93
N PRO A 107 6.84 -7.16 -4.95
CA PRO A 107 6.35 -5.97 -5.62
C PRO A 107 5.66 -5.01 -4.66
N ILE A 108 5.70 -3.71 -4.98
CA ILE A 108 5.02 -2.67 -4.20
C ILE A 108 3.50 -2.84 -4.20
N GLY A 109 2.82 -2.24 -3.20
CA GLY A 109 1.37 -2.33 -3.04
C GLY A 109 0.58 -1.94 -4.29
N THR A 110 0.96 -0.86 -4.94
CA THR A 110 0.35 -0.40 -6.21
C THR A 110 0.40 -1.47 -7.31
N LEU A 111 1.54 -2.18 -7.43
CA LEU A 111 1.66 -3.26 -8.40
C LEU A 111 0.81 -4.47 -8.00
N LEU A 112 0.84 -4.88 -6.74
CA LEU A 112 0.02 -5.98 -6.24
C LEU A 112 -1.47 -5.72 -6.47
N ALA A 113 -1.94 -4.50 -6.22
CA ALA A 113 -3.32 -4.11 -6.51
C ALA A 113 -3.63 -4.14 -8.01
N SER A 114 -2.66 -3.76 -8.87
CA SER A 114 -2.80 -3.79 -10.33
C SER A 114 -2.96 -5.21 -10.89
N THR A 115 -2.72 -6.26 -10.11
CA THR A 115 -3.07 -7.64 -10.48
C THR A 115 -4.57 -7.86 -10.52
N TRP A 116 -5.36 -7.14 -9.71
CA TRP A 116 -6.79 -7.37 -9.47
C TRP A 116 -7.09 -8.83 -9.10
N ASN A 117 -6.12 -9.51 -8.53
CA ASN A 117 -6.15 -10.94 -8.22
C ASN A 117 -5.94 -11.18 -6.73
N GLN A 118 -7.04 -11.31 -5.99
CA GLN A 118 -7.01 -11.52 -4.54
C GLN A 118 -6.28 -12.82 -4.16
N GLU A 119 -6.46 -13.90 -4.93
CA GLU A 119 -5.82 -15.19 -4.65
C GLU A 119 -4.28 -15.09 -4.77
N LEU A 120 -3.78 -14.40 -5.80
CA LEU A 120 -2.34 -14.19 -5.97
C LEU A 120 -1.76 -13.30 -4.87
N VAL A 121 -2.49 -12.26 -4.46
CA VAL A 121 -2.05 -11.39 -3.35
C VAL A 121 -2.06 -12.15 -2.02
N GLU A 122 -3.00 -13.06 -1.81
CA GLU A 122 -3.01 -13.96 -0.66
C GLU A 122 -1.78 -14.89 -0.66
N GLN A 123 -1.38 -15.43 -1.82
CA GLN A 123 -0.13 -16.21 -1.96
C GLN A 123 1.13 -15.37 -1.66
N VAL A 124 1.17 -14.10 -2.10
CA VAL A 124 2.23 -13.16 -1.72
C VAL A 124 2.24 -12.97 -0.21
N GLY A 125 1.08 -12.77 0.41
CA GLY A 125 0.94 -12.69 1.86
C GLY A 125 1.45 -13.95 2.57
N GLN A 126 1.14 -15.14 2.05
CA GLN A 126 1.64 -16.42 2.58
C GLN A 126 3.17 -16.49 2.55
N ALA A 127 3.80 -16.07 1.46
CA ALA A 127 5.24 -16.06 1.33
C ALA A 127 5.90 -15.07 2.31
N ILE A 128 5.36 -13.86 2.43
CA ILE A 128 5.84 -12.87 3.40
C ILE A 128 5.67 -13.38 4.84
N GLY A 129 4.50 -13.92 5.17
CA GLY A 129 4.20 -14.46 6.49
C GLY A 129 5.10 -15.64 6.88
N ASN A 130 5.54 -16.43 5.91
CA ASN A 130 6.53 -17.48 6.14
C ASN A 130 7.90 -16.89 6.54
N GLU A 131 8.37 -15.83 5.88
CA GLU A 131 9.59 -15.16 6.30
C GLU A 131 9.46 -14.52 7.69
N VAL A 132 8.30 -13.91 8.00
CA VAL A 132 8.01 -13.36 9.33
C VAL A 132 8.11 -14.44 10.40
N LEU A 133 7.46 -15.59 10.19
CA LEU A 133 7.48 -16.73 11.09
C LEU A 133 8.90 -17.29 11.28
N GLU A 134 9.56 -17.63 10.16
CA GLU A 134 10.84 -18.35 10.20
C GLU A 134 12.00 -17.49 10.70
N TYR A 135 11.93 -16.17 10.55
CA TYR A 135 12.92 -15.24 11.11
C TYR A 135 12.60 -14.76 12.53
N GLY A 136 11.50 -15.23 13.12
CA GLY A 136 11.17 -15.01 14.53
C GLY A 136 10.52 -13.68 14.82
N ALA A 137 9.96 -12.99 13.83
CA ALA A 137 9.06 -11.88 14.05
C ALA A 137 7.64 -12.39 14.33
N ASP A 138 6.85 -11.64 15.09
CA ASP A 138 5.51 -12.06 15.55
C ASP A 138 4.38 -11.29 14.83
N VAL A 139 4.60 -10.00 14.55
CA VAL A 139 3.63 -9.13 13.87
C VAL A 139 4.32 -8.34 12.77
N LEU A 140 3.79 -8.43 11.56
CA LEU A 140 4.22 -7.61 10.43
C LEU A 140 3.44 -6.28 10.41
N LEU A 141 4.16 -5.15 10.33
CA LEU A 141 3.58 -3.80 10.25
C LEU A 141 3.15 -3.49 8.81
N ALA A 142 2.17 -4.22 8.35
CA ALA A 142 1.60 -4.20 7.00
C ALA A 142 0.23 -4.91 7.00
N PRO A 143 -0.59 -4.71 5.95
CA PRO A 143 -0.39 -3.85 4.78
C PRO A 143 -0.69 -2.38 5.06
N ALA A 144 -0.14 -1.49 4.20
CA ALA A 144 -0.52 -0.08 4.14
C ALA A 144 -1.62 0.10 3.09
N LEU A 145 -2.74 0.72 3.43
CA LEU A 145 -3.90 0.80 2.56
C LEU A 145 -4.60 2.16 2.51
N ASN A 146 -3.87 3.24 2.79
CA ASN A 146 -4.39 4.58 2.60
C ASN A 146 -4.77 4.81 1.13
N PHE A 147 -5.60 5.80 0.90
CA PHE A 147 -6.19 6.10 -0.39
C PHE A 147 -5.22 6.88 -1.29
N HIS A 148 -5.17 6.58 -2.61
CA HIS A 148 -4.43 7.36 -3.60
C HIS A 148 -5.17 8.67 -3.89
N ARG A 149 -5.05 9.64 -2.97
CA ARG A 149 -5.74 10.91 -3.06
C ARG A 149 -5.11 11.86 -4.08
N ASN A 150 -3.78 11.94 -4.06
CA ASN A 150 -3.02 12.82 -4.95
C ASN A 150 -1.86 12.07 -5.58
N PRO A 151 -1.57 12.29 -6.88
CA PRO A 151 -0.47 11.63 -7.59
C PRO A 151 0.91 11.80 -6.95
N LEU A 152 1.13 12.89 -6.21
CA LEU A 152 2.43 13.24 -5.64
C LEU A 152 2.64 12.75 -4.20
N CYS A 153 1.66 12.14 -3.55
CA CYS A 153 1.88 11.58 -2.21
C CYS A 153 3.02 10.55 -2.23
N GLY A 154 4.03 10.78 -1.39
CA GLY A 154 5.27 9.99 -1.37
C GLY A 154 5.06 8.51 -1.12
N ARG A 155 4.07 8.16 -0.29
CA ARG A 155 3.78 6.77 0.11
C ARG A 155 2.77 6.05 -0.79
N ASN A 156 2.31 6.63 -1.90
CA ASN A 156 1.40 5.96 -2.83
C ASN A 156 1.94 4.60 -3.32
N PHE A 157 3.25 4.43 -3.42
CA PHE A 157 3.86 3.17 -3.87
C PHE A 157 3.45 1.97 -3.01
N GLU A 158 3.31 2.14 -1.71
CA GLU A 158 2.92 1.07 -0.78
C GLU A 158 1.40 0.96 -0.58
N TYR A 159 0.64 1.97 -1.04
CA TYR A 159 -0.82 1.97 -1.03
C TYR A 159 -1.37 1.30 -2.29
N TYR A 160 -2.66 0.97 -2.30
CA TYR A 160 -3.22 0.10 -3.33
C TYR A 160 -3.95 0.84 -4.45
N SER A 161 -4.83 1.80 -4.15
CA SER A 161 -5.77 2.30 -5.15
C SER A 161 -6.39 3.65 -4.79
N GLU A 162 -6.95 4.32 -5.81
CA GLU A 162 -7.91 5.40 -5.68
C GLU A 162 -9.36 4.90 -5.51
N ASP A 163 -9.55 3.59 -5.34
CA ASP A 163 -10.87 2.98 -5.08
C ASP A 163 -10.82 2.17 -3.79
N PRO A 164 -11.75 2.44 -2.83
CA PRO A 164 -11.72 1.78 -1.52
C PRO A 164 -12.08 0.30 -1.59
N VAL A 165 -12.84 -0.16 -2.61
CA VAL A 165 -13.17 -1.58 -2.79
C VAL A 165 -11.93 -2.35 -3.21
N VAL A 166 -11.17 -1.85 -4.18
CA VAL A 166 -9.90 -2.45 -4.58
C VAL A 166 -8.92 -2.46 -3.40
N ALA A 167 -8.74 -1.30 -2.74
CA ALA A 167 -7.80 -1.19 -1.62
C ALA A 167 -8.17 -2.16 -0.48
N GLY A 168 -9.44 -2.20 -0.09
CA GLY A 168 -9.90 -3.05 1.01
C GLY A 168 -9.83 -4.55 0.69
N LYS A 169 -10.25 -4.97 -0.50
CA LYS A 169 -10.22 -6.39 -0.92
C LYS A 169 -8.79 -6.93 -1.07
N ILE A 170 -7.91 -6.15 -1.67
CA ILE A 170 -6.49 -6.52 -1.81
C ILE A 170 -5.79 -6.55 -0.45
N ALA A 171 -6.05 -5.56 0.42
CA ALA A 171 -5.52 -5.58 1.78
C ALA A 171 -6.03 -6.79 2.58
N ALA A 172 -7.31 -7.13 2.48
CA ALA A 172 -7.88 -8.30 3.15
C ALA A 172 -7.23 -9.61 2.68
N ALA A 173 -6.98 -9.77 1.38
CA ALA A 173 -6.27 -10.93 0.84
C ALA A 173 -4.83 -11.01 1.38
N TYR A 174 -4.11 -9.90 1.39
CA TYR A 174 -2.76 -9.81 1.97
C TYR A 174 -2.74 -10.23 3.46
N VAL A 175 -3.68 -9.70 4.26
CA VAL A 175 -3.81 -10.03 5.68
C VAL A 175 -4.07 -11.52 5.89
N ARG A 176 -5.03 -12.11 5.15
CA ARG A 176 -5.32 -13.55 5.25
C ARG A 176 -4.09 -14.39 4.93
N GLY A 177 -3.35 -14.02 3.86
CA GLY A 177 -2.13 -14.71 3.46
C GLY A 177 -1.06 -14.68 4.55
N VAL A 178 -0.75 -13.50 5.09
CA VAL A 178 0.26 -13.36 6.16
C VAL A 178 -0.17 -14.13 7.42
N GLN A 179 -1.40 -13.92 7.87
CA GLN A 179 -1.91 -14.52 9.11
C GLN A 179 -2.10 -16.04 9.02
N SER A 180 -2.18 -16.62 7.83
CA SER A 180 -2.24 -18.08 7.65
C SER A 180 -1.01 -18.82 8.18
N ASN A 181 0.10 -18.11 8.37
CA ASN A 181 1.33 -18.63 9.00
C ASN A 181 1.30 -18.55 10.53
N GLY A 182 0.22 -18.06 11.15
CA GLY A 182 0.11 -17.89 12.59
C GLY A 182 0.86 -16.68 13.15
N VAL A 183 1.26 -15.75 12.30
CA VAL A 183 1.82 -14.43 12.65
C VAL A 183 0.77 -13.34 12.45
N GLY A 184 0.93 -12.19 13.11
CA GLY A 184 -0.01 -11.08 13.02
C GLY A 184 0.29 -10.10 11.91
N THR A 185 -0.68 -9.25 11.61
CA THR A 185 -0.56 -8.07 10.74
C THR A 185 -0.99 -6.82 11.49
N SER A 186 -0.49 -5.66 11.03
CA SER A 186 -0.96 -4.35 11.48
C SER A 186 -1.35 -3.53 10.25
N ILE A 187 -2.65 -3.44 9.98
CA ILE A 187 -3.13 -2.61 8.88
C ILE A 187 -2.91 -1.12 9.21
N LYS A 188 -2.44 -0.33 8.23
CA LYS A 188 -1.96 1.03 8.45
C LYS A 188 -2.21 1.93 7.24
N HIS A 189 -2.23 3.25 7.39
CA HIS A 189 -2.16 4.05 8.62
C HIS A 189 -3.55 4.63 8.88
N TYR A 190 -4.16 4.27 9.96
CA TYR A 190 -5.57 4.57 10.29
C TYR A 190 -5.69 5.93 10.97
N ALA A 191 -6.12 6.99 10.27
CA ALA A 191 -6.57 7.10 8.90
C ALA A 191 -6.17 8.44 8.25
N ALA A 192 -6.46 8.58 6.96
CA ALA A 192 -6.29 9.81 6.18
C ALA A 192 -4.85 10.37 6.14
N ASN A 193 -3.83 9.52 6.22
CA ASN A 193 -2.43 9.89 5.97
C ASN A 193 -2.17 9.92 4.46
N ASN A 194 -2.49 11.04 3.81
CA ASN A 194 -2.47 11.20 2.36
C ASN A 194 -1.45 12.23 1.87
N GLN A 195 -0.54 12.68 2.74
CA GLN A 195 0.64 13.49 2.42
C GLN A 195 1.75 13.22 3.42
N GLU A 196 2.99 13.33 2.97
CA GLU A 196 4.18 13.23 3.81
C GLU A 196 4.63 14.59 4.35
N THR A 197 4.35 15.65 3.60
CA THR A 197 4.66 17.02 4.01
C THR A 197 3.96 17.36 5.32
N ASN A 198 4.76 17.64 6.35
CA ASN A 198 4.29 17.93 7.72
C ASN A 198 3.32 16.87 8.29
N ARG A 199 3.52 15.59 7.97
CA ARG A 199 2.61 14.49 8.32
C ARG A 199 2.29 14.37 9.81
N THR A 200 3.21 14.79 10.69
CA THR A 200 3.04 14.76 12.15
C THR A 200 2.32 15.99 12.71
N GLY A 201 2.12 17.03 11.90
CA GLY A 201 1.48 18.30 12.28
C GLY A 201 0.28 18.67 11.39
N ASN A 202 0.10 18.01 10.26
CA ASN A 202 -1.00 18.29 9.34
C ASN A 202 -2.34 17.81 9.91
N ASP A 203 -3.35 18.69 9.86
CA ASP A 203 -4.74 18.37 10.15
C ASP A 203 -5.50 18.06 8.86
N ALA A 204 -5.76 16.78 8.60
CA ALA A 204 -6.62 16.33 7.52
C ALA A 204 -8.08 16.66 7.88
N ARG A 205 -8.64 17.69 7.26
CA ARG A 205 -10.04 18.12 7.46
C ARG A 205 -10.90 17.50 6.38
N VAL A 206 -11.76 16.59 6.78
CA VAL A 206 -12.53 15.73 5.87
C VAL A 206 -13.96 15.64 6.36
N SER A 207 -14.93 15.75 5.45
CA SER A 207 -16.34 15.57 5.82
C SER A 207 -16.62 14.14 6.29
N PRO A 208 -17.62 13.92 7.15
CA PRO A 208 -18.03 12.58 7.57
C PRO A 208 -18.39 11.67 6.39
N ARG A 209 -18.99 12.23 5.33
CA ARG A 209 -19.33 11.50 4.12
C ARG A 209 -18.09 11.01 3.39
N ALA A 210 -17.15 11.90 3.08
CA ALA A 210 -15.92 11.54 2.41
C ALA A 210 -15.07 10.56 3.24
N LEU A 211 -15.04 10.74 4.58
CA LEU A 211 -14.39 9.78 5.47
C LEU A 211 -14.99 8.39 5.33
N ARG A 212 -16.31 8.25 5.48
CA ARG A 212 -16.98 6.95 5.52
C ARG A 212 -17.04 6.26 4.16
N GLU A 213 -17.25 7.02 3.07
CA GLU A 213 -17.36 6.46 1.72
C GLU A 213 -16.00 6.17 1.08
N ILE A 214 -14.94 6.93 1.42
CA ILE A 214 -13.64 6.90 0.74
C ILE A 214 -12.52 6.48 1.70
N TYR A 215 -12.11 7.36 2.62
CA TYR A 215 -10.84 7.20 3.37
C TYR A 215 -10.86 6.10 4.42
N LEU A 216 -12.02 5.75 4.94
CA LEU A 216 -12.22 4.70 5.94
C LEU A 216 -12.77 3.40 5.35
N LYS A 217 -13.40 3.45 4.18
CA LYS A 217 -14.08 2.27 3.59
C LYS A 217 -13.13 1.11 3.32
N GLY A 218 -11.91 1.37 2.84
CA GLY A 218 -10.90 0.32 2.64
C GLY A 218 -10.53 -0.39 3.94
N PHE A 219 -10.37 0.37 5.04
CA PHE A 219 -10.11 -0.17 6.37
C PHE A 219 -11.29 -0.99 6.90
N GLU A 220 -12.53 -0.49 6.69
CA GLU A 220 -13.73 -1.23 7.07
C GLU A 220 -13.79 -2.61 6.40
N ILE A 221 -13.55 -2.66 5.09
CA ILE A 221 -13.51 -3.91 4.32
C ILE A 221 -12.42 -4.84 4.86
N ALA A 222 -11.20 -4.33 5.04
CA ALA A 222 -10.08 -5.12 5.55
C ALA A 222 -10.35 -5.69 6.94
N VAL A 223 -10.89 -4.89 7.87
CA VAL A 223 -11.26 -5.34 9.22
C VAL A 223 -12.31 -6.45 9.17
N LYS A 224 -13.39 -6.23 8.42
CA LYS A 224 -14.52 -7.17 8.37
C LYS A 224 -14.21 -8.47 7.62
N GLU A 225 -13.36 -8.43 6.58
CA GLU A 225 -13.11 -9.58 5.72
C GLU A 225 -11.84 -10.39 6.08
N SER A 226 -10.95 -9.83 6.93
CA SER A 226 -9.70 -10.51 7.24
C SER A 226 -9.34 -10.55 8.72
N SER A 227 -10.04 -9.81 9.58
CA SER A 227 -9.79 -9.78 11.02
C SER A 227 -8.29 -9.60 11.36
N PRO A 228 -7.67 -8.47 10.98
CA PRO A 228 -6.27 -8.22 11.29
C PRO A 228 -6.05 -8.24 12.80
N TRP A 229 -4.90 -8.76 13.26
CA TRP A 229 -4.61 -8.80 14.69
C TRP A 229 -4.46 -7.41 15.28
N THR A 230 -3.90 -6.49 14.51
CA THR A 230 -3.65 -5.13 14.97
C THR A 230 -3.97 -4.08 13.90
N VAL A 231 -4.18 -2.85 14.37
CA VAL A 231 -4.33 -1.64 13.56
C VAL A 231 -3.29 -0.62 14.04
N MET A 232 -2.65 0.09 13.12
CA MET A 232 -1.74 1.18 13.43
C MET A 232 -2.40 2.52 13.12
N SER A 233 -2.53 3.39 14.13
CA SER A 233 -3.00 4.77 13.95
C SER A 233 -1.98 5.60 13.18
N SER A 234 -2.46 6.61 12.44
CA SER A 234 -1.62 7.46 11.60
C SER A 234 -0.97 8.62 12.39
N TYR A 235 -0.05 9.33 11.73
CA TYR A 235 0.67 10.47 12.31
C TYR A 235 -0.14 11.74 12.44
N ASN A 236 -1.08 11.97 11.52
CA ASN A 236 -1.77 13.23 11.30
C ASN A 236 -2.92 13.46 12.31
N TYR A 237 -3.30 14.73 12.41
CA TYR A 237 -4.60 15.06 12.95
C TYR A 237 -5.72 14.69 11.96
N LEU A 238 -6.87 14.38 12.47
CA LEU A 238 -8.11 14.21 11.73
C LEU A 238 -9.18 15.10 12.36
N ASN A 239 -9.62 16.12 11.62
CA ASN A 239 -10.62 17.06 12.09
C ASN A 239 -10.30 17.67 13.46
N GLY A 240 -9.02 18.03 13.68
CA GLY A 240 -8.54 18.71 14.87
C GLY A 240 -8.03 17.82 16.01
N THR A 241 -8.13 16.47 15.88
CA THR A 241 -7.65 15.54 16.91
C THR A 241 -6.67 14.53 16.28
N TYR A 242 -5.56 14.24 16.93
CA TYR A 242 -4.67 13.16 16.47
C TYR A 242 -5.43 11.84 16.35
N THR A 243 -5.20 11.10 15.28
CA THR A 243 -5.88 9.81 15.08
C THR A 243 -5.65 8.85 16.23
N SER A 244 -4.46 8.84 16.84
CA SER A 244 -4.15 8.03 18.01
C SER A 244 -4.83 8.49 19.31
N GLU A 245 -5.33 9.73 19.36
CA GLU A 245 -5.96 10.36 20.53
C GLU A 245 -7.48 10.52 20.37
N ASN A 246 -8.05 10.00 19.27
CA ASN A 246 -9.45 10.22 18.89
C ASN A 246 -10.34 9.02 19.29
N PRO A 247 -11.16 9.13 20.35
CA PRO A 247 -12.03 8.05 20.79
C PRO A 247 -13.17 7.74 19.80
N GLU A 248 -13.64 8.73 19.02
CA GLU A 248 -14.65 8.49 17.99
C GLU A 248 -14.12 7.59 16.89
N LEU A 249 -12.84 7.79 16.49
CA LEU A 249 -12.18 6.97 15.49
C LEU A 249 -11.80 5.59 16.03
N GLN A 250 -11.11 5.55 17.19
CA GLN A 250 -10.48 4.34 17.73
C GLN A 250 -11.46 3.39 18.42
N THR A 251 -12.48 3.93 19.08
CA THR A 251 -13.46 3.13 19.84
C THR A 251 -14.80 3.09 19.11
N THR A 252 -15.47 4.23 18.94
CA THR A 252 -16.83 4.25 18.41
C THR A 252 -16.91 3.67 17.00
N LEU A 253 -16.06 4.10 16.07
CA LEU A 253 -16.08 3.60 14.71
C LEU A 253 -15.44 2.22 14.57
N LEU A 254 -14.17 2.12 14.96
CA LEU A 254 -13.38 0.91 14.70
C LEU A 254 -13.92 -0.30 15.48
N ARG A 255 -14.28 -0.12 16.76
CA ARG A 255 -14.67 -1.23 17.62
C ARG A 255 -16.18 -1.42 17.71
N ASP A 256 -16.95 -0.35 17.98
CA ASP A 256 -18.37 -0.49 18.22
C ASP A 256 -19.16 -0.65 16.92
N GLU A 257 -18.82 0.10 15.83
CA GLU A 257 -19.50 -0.04 14.54
C GLU A 257 -18.94 -1.18 13.68
N TRP A 258 -17.61 -1.34 13.59
CA TRP A 258 -17.01 -2.36 12.72
C TRP A 258 -16.70 -3.68 13.40
N GLY A 259 -16.71 -3.70 14.74
CA GLY A 259 -16.52 -4.92 15.53
C GLY A 259 -15.07 -5.37 15.67
N PHE A 260 -14.09 -4.49 15.44
CA PHE A 260 -12.68 -4.83 15.63
C PHE A 260 -12.36 -5.25 17.06
N LYS A 261 -11.71 -6.39 17.24
CA LYS A 261 -11.39 -6.98 18.54
C LYS A 261 -9.91 -6.93 18.90
N GLY A 262 -9.05 -6.64 17.93
CA GLY A 262 -7.61 -6.68 18.09
C GLY A 262 -7.02 -5.48 18.84
N MET A 263 -5.70 -5.37 18.81
CA MET A 263 -4.93 -4.31 19.44
C MET A 263 -4.73 -3.14 18.49
N VAL A 264 -4.77 -1.91 19.01
CA VAL A 264 -4.37 -0.70 18.27
C VAL A 264 -3.03 -0.21 18.78
N MET A 265 -2.08 0.06 17.90
CA MET A 265 -0.81 0.71 18.22
C MET A 265 -0.68 2.06 17.52
N THR A 266 0.17 2.94 18.04
CA THR A 266 0.57 4.15 17.33
C THR A 266 1.52 3.81 16.19
N ASP A 267 1.56 4.65 15.15
CA ASP A 267 2.78 4.77 14.36
C ASP A 267 3.93 5.30 15.26
N TRP A 268 5.19 5.13 14.81
CA TRP A 268 6.38 5.45 15.61
C TRP A 268 6.43 6.93 15.96
N PHE A 269 6.37 7.25 17.25
CA PHE A 269 6.26 8.60 17.79
C PHE A 269 4.97 9.35 17.43
N GLY A 270 3.91 8.65 16.98
CA GLY A 270 2.61 9.25 16.63
C GLY A 270 1.86 9.78 17.85
N GLY A 271 1.21 10.94 17.69
CA GLY A 271 0.47 11.61 18.77
C GLY A 271 1.36 12.34 19.79
N LYS A 272 0.75 12.90 20.83
CA LYS A 272 1.43 13.72 21.83
C LYS A 272 1.05 13.42 23.27
N ASP A 273 -0.22 13.04 23.53
CA ASP A 273 -0.77 12.85 24.87
C ASP A 273 -1.04 11.36 25.16
N ALA A 274 -0.13 10.74 25.92
CA ALA A 274 -0.24 9.32 26.28
C ALA A 274 -1.55 8.98 27.02
N ILE A 275 -2.08 9.89 27.85
CA ILE A 275 -3.32 9.68 28.59
C ILE A 275 -4.51 9.72 27.62
N ALA A 276 -4.53 10.69 26.71
CA ALA A 276 -5.56 10.76 25.67
C ALA A 276 -5.56 9.53 24.78
N GLN A 277 -4.37 9.03 24.39
CA GLN A 277 -4.19 7.80 23.60
C GLN A 277 -4.77 6.58 24.33
N MET A 278 -4.44 6.40 25.61
CA MET A 278 -5.00 5.31 26.41
C MET A 278 -6.54 5.38 26.46
N LYS A 279 -7.09 6.55 26.72
CA LYS A 279 -8.55 6.77 26.78
C LYS A 279 -9.23 6.52 25.45
N ALA A 280 -8.61 6.93 24.35
CA ALA A 280 -9.12 6.74 23.00
C ALA A 280 -9.22 5.25 22.60
N GLY A 281 -8.46 4.37 23.24
CA GLY A 281 -8.39 2.95 22.88
C GLY A 281 -7.24 2.61 21.94
N ASN A 282 -6.23 3.49 21.88
CA ASN A 282 -4.93 3.17 21.32
C ASN A 282 -4.13 2.43 22.40
N ASP A 283 -3.97 1.13 22.23
CA ASP A 283 -3.57 0.22 23.32
C ASP A 283 -2.06 0.22 23.58
N MET A 284 -1.24 0.48 22.55
CA MET A 284 0.22 0.46 22.64
C MET A 284 0.87 1.68 21.97
N LEU A 285 1.81 2.30 22.67
CA LEU A 285 2.56 3.46 22.21
C LEU A 285 3.93 3.04 21.69
N GLN A 286 4.17 3.19 20.40
CA GLN A 286 5.42 2.78 19.75
C GLN A 286 6.28 4.01 19.35
N PRO A 287 7.60 3.91 19.40
CA PRO A 287 8.42 2.80 19.94
C PRO A 287 8.47 2.77 21.47
N GLY A 288 7.89 3.76 22.13
CA GLY A 288 7.89 3.96 23.57
C GLY A 288 8.98 4.92 24.04
N THR A 289 8.65 5.74 25.03
CA THR A 289 9.56 6.71 25.65
C THR A 289 9.38 6.74 27.18
N ASP A 290 10.44 7.09 27.91
CA ASP A 290 10.35 7.25 29.36
C ASP A 290 9.29 8.29 29.75
N LYS A 291 9.12 9.36 28.98
CA LYS A 291 8.09 10.39 29.20
C LYS A 291 6.66 9.83 29.11
N GLN A 292 6.41 8.91 28.19
CA GLN A 292 5.10 8.26 28.06
C GLN A 292 4.85 7.35 29.25
N TYR A 293 5.85 6.57 29.65
CA TYR A 293 5.79 5.72 30.85
C TYR A 293 5.48 6.54 32.11
N GLU A 294 6.25 7.61 32.35
CA GLU A 294 6.06 8.51 33.49
C GLU A 294 4.67 9.17 33.49
N ALA A 295 4.21 9.62 32.31
CA ALA A 295 2.88 10.23 32.18
C ALA A 295 1.74 9.27 32.51
N ILE A 296 1.86 7.99 32.16
CA ILE A 296 0.86 6.96 32.49
C ILE A 296 0.85 6.71 33.99
N ILE A 297 2.01 6.51 34.62
CA ILE A 297 2.13 6.31 36.08
C ILE A 297 1.53 7.52 36.83
N GLU A 298 1.94 8.72 36.48
CA GLU A 298 1.43 9.95 37.08
C GLU A 298 -0.08 10.09 36.82
N GLY A 299 -0.53 9.80 35.61
CA GLY A 299 -1.94 9.88 35.23
C GLY A 299 -2.84 9.01 36.08
N VAL A 300 -2.41 7.78 36.39
CA VAL A 300 -3.15 6.86 37.28
C VAL A 300 -3.11 7.39 38.72
N ASN A 301 -1.92 7.77 39.22
CA ASN A 301 -1.76 8.22 40.61
C ASN A 301 -2.53 9.51 40.93
N ASN A 302 -2.72 10.40 39.96
CA ASN A 302 -3.49 11.64 40.14
C ASN A 302 -4.95 11.57 39.66
N GLY A 303 -5.42 10.38 39.24
CA GLY A 303 -6.80 10.14 38.82
C GLY A 303 -7.16 10.70 37.42
N LYS A 304 -6.17 11.15 36.62
CA LYS A 304 -6.40 11.57 35.24
C LYS A 304 -6.60 10.39 34.27
N LEU A 305 -6.04 9.21 34.61
CA LEU A 305 -6.22 7.97 33.89
C LEU A 305 -6.83 6.92 34.84
N ASP A 306 -8.00 6.41 34.53
CA ASP A 306 -8.62 5.34 35.29
C ASP A 306 -7.83 4.02 35.09
N MET A 307 -7.57 3.30 36.18
CA MET A 307 -6.93 1.98 36.14
C MET A 307 -7.69 1.00 35.23
N ALA A 308 -9.01 1.06 35.21
CA ALA A 308 -9.83 0.20 34.36
C ALA A 308 -9.59 0.46 32.85
N VAL A 309 -9.25 1.70 32.47
CA VAL A 309 -8.87 2.04 31.10
C VAL A 309 -7.51 1.44 30.77
N LEU A 310 -6.55 1.53 31.68
CA LEU A 310 -5.22 0.93 31.50
C LEU A 310 -5.33 -0.60 31.42
N ASP A 311 -6.10 -1.23 32.31
CA ASP A 311 -6.34 -2.68 32.32
C ASP A 311 -6.99 -3.17 31.03
N ARG A 312 -7.94 -2.42 30.47
CA ARG A 312 -8.55 -2.70 29.18
C ARG A 312 -7.51 -2.75 28.06
N ASN A 313 -6.60 -1.78 28.01
CA ASN A 313 -5.57 -1.71 26.98
C ASN A 313 -4.54 -2.83 27.16
N VAL A 314 -4.11 -3.10 28.40
CA VAL A 314 -3.25 -4.23 28.75
C VAL A 314 -3.89 -5.56 28.32
N LYS A 315 -5.18 -5.75 28.56
CA LYS A 315 -5.91 -6.96 28.16
C LYS A 315 -5.80 -7.23 26.68
N ARG A 316 -6.00 -6.22 25.83
CA ARG A 316 -5.91 -6.35 24.37
C ARG A 316 -4.50 -6.70 23.89
N ILE A 317 -3.48 -6.17 24.56
CA ILE A 317 -2.09 -6.54 24.28
C ILE A 317 -1.84 -8.02 24.65
N LEU A 318 -2.29 -8.46 25.81
CA LEU A 318 -2.14 -9.86 26.24
C LEU A 318 -2.92 -10.82 25.33
N GLU A 319 -4.12 -10.45 24.89
CA GLU A 319 -4.91 -11.22 23.93
C GLU A 319 -4.19 -11.36 22.58
N MET A 320 -3.42 -10.37 22.17
CA MET A 320 -2.55 -10.45 20.98
C MET A 320 -1.33 -11.34 21.27
N ILE A 321 -0.66 -11.17 22.40
CA ILE A 321 0.55 -11.92 22.76
C ILE A 321 0.30 -13.43 22.76
N VAL A 322 -0.81 -13.90 23.33
CA VAL A 322 -1.13 -15.35 23.41
C VAL A 322 -1.34 -16.00 22.02
N GLN A 323 -1.56 -15.20 20.99
CA GLN A 323 -1.69 -15.69 19.62
C GLN A 323 -0.35 -15.91 18.94
N THR A 324 0.71 -15.24 19.40
CA THR A 324 2.02 -15.21 18.74
C THR A 324 2.73 -16.57 18.71
N PRO A 325 3.51 -16.84 17.67
CA PRO A 325 4.36 -18.03 17.60
C PRO A 325 5.33 -18.12 18.79
N ARG A 326 5.89 -16.98 19.19
CA ARG A 326 6.82 -16.89 20.34
C ARG A 326 6.19 -17.32 21.63
N PHE A 327 4.98 -16.85 21.93
CA PHE A 327 4.25 -17.28 23.14
C PHE A 327 3.93 -18.78 23.10
N LYS A 328 3.59 -19.30 21.92
CA LYS A 328 3.32 -20.75 21.71
C LYS A 328 4.58 -21.62 21.69
N GLY A 329 5.76 -21.03 21.85
CA GLY A 329 7.02 -21.76 21.85
C GLY A 329 7.43 -22.33 20.49
N TYR A 330 7.02 -21.67 19.40
CA TYR A 330 7.42 -22.07 18.05
C TYR A 330 8.93 -21.99 17.88
N ASN A 331 9.53 -23.03 17.31
CA ASN A 331 10.96 -23.11 17.05
C ASN A 331 11.24 -22.72 15.59
N TYR A 332 11.49 -21.45 15.33
CA TYR A 332 11.74 -20.92 13.99
C TYR A 332 13.12 -21.31 13.46
N SER A 333 13.16 -21.58 12.15
CA SER A 333 14.33 -22.18 11.49
C SER A 333 15.44 -21.19 11.13
N ASN A 334 15.13 -19.90 11.01
CA ASN A 334 15.93 -18.87 10.33
C ASN A 334 16.29 -19.21 8.87
N LYS A 335 15.50 -20.05 8.21
CA LYS A 335 15.76 -20.57 6.85
C LYS A 335 14.47 -20.64 6.04
N PRO A 336 13.79 -19.50 5.77
CA PRO A 336 12.64 -19.52 4.85
C PRO A 336 13.06 -19.90 3.43
N ASP A 337 12.13 -20.37 2.61
CA ASP A 337 12.40 -20.73 1.22
C ASP A 337 12.43 -19.49 0.31
N LEU A 338 13.49 -18.69 0.41
CA LEU A 338 13.67 -17.47 -0.38
C LEU A 338 13.63 -17.71 -1.90
N LYS A 339 13.97 -18.93 -2.36
CA LYS A 339 13.91 -19.27 -3.79
C LYS A 339 12.47 -19.40 -4.26
N ALA A 340 11.63 -20.07 -3.49
CA ALA A 340 10.19 -20.14 -3.78
C ALA A 340 9.54 -18.77 -3.69
N HIS A 341 9.92 -17.95 -2.71
CA HIS A 341 9.40 -16.59 -2.56
C HIS A 341 9.82 -15.66 -3.71
N ALA A 342 11.04 -15.79 -4.23
CA ALA A 342 11.46 -15.06 -5.43
C ALA A 342 10.62 -15.45 -6.66
N ALA A 343 10.21 -16.72 -6.79
CA ALA A 343 9.30 -17.15 -7.85
C ALA A 343 7.92 -16.52 -7.73
N VAL A 344 7.37 -16.43 -6.50
CA VAL A 344 6.11 -15.72 -6.22
C VAL A 344 6.23 -14.23 -6.55
N THR A 345 7.37 -13.61 -6.22
CA THR A 345 7.68 -12.22 -6.58
C THR A 345 7.63 -12.01 -8.08
N ARG A 346 8.31 -12.86 -8.85
CA ARG A 346 8.34 -12.79 -10.32
C ARG A 346 6.95 -12.97 -10.94
N GLN A 347 6.18 -13.94 -10.47
CA GLN A 347 4.82 -14.19 -10.92
C GLN A 347 3.89 -13.00 -10.63
N SER A 348 3.87 -12.50 -9.40
CA SER A 348 3.00 -11.38 -9.01
C SER A 348 3.39 -10.08 -9.72
N ALA A 349 4.69 -9.86 -9.95
CA ALA A 349 5.16 -8.72 -10.73
C ALA A 349 4.68 -8.78 -12.18
N THR A 350 4.87 -9.92 -12.87
CA THR A 350 4.41 -10.06 -14.27
C THR A 350 2.91 -9.88 -14.42
N GLU A 351 2.12 -10.38 -13.47
CA GLU A 351 0.65 -10.29 -13.53
C GLU A 351 0.12 -8.88 -13.22
N GLY A 352 0.87 -8.07 -12.46
CA GLY A 352 0.46 -6.71 -12.11
C GLY A 352 0.99 -5.62 -13.04
N MET A 353 1.90 -5.94 -13.96
CA MET A 353 2.35 -4.97 -14.98
C MET A 353 1.21 -4.61 -15.93
N VAL A 354 1.13 -3.33 -16.28
CA VAL A 354 0.04 -2.81 -17.11
C VAL A 354 0.56 -2.38 -18.48
N LEU A 355 0.08 -3.03 -19.53
CA LEU A 355 0.35 -2.61 -20.92
C LEU A 355 -0.54 -1.42 -21.26
N LEU A 356 0.06 -0.22 -21.36
CA LEU A 356 -0.66 1.04 -21.59
C LEU A 356 -0.86 1.34 -23.07
N LYS A 357 0.08 0.91 -23.90
CA LYS A 357 0.05 1.14 -25.37
C LYS A 357 0.72 -0.03 -26.07
N ASN A 358 0.18 -0.42 -27.24
CA ASN A 358 0.76 -1.51 -28.05
C ASN A 358 0.37 -1.34 -29.54
N ASP A 359 0.95 -0.35 -30.20
CA ASP A 359 0.65 -0.05 -31.61
C ASP A 359 1.16 -1.17 -32.52
N LYS A 360 0.31 -1.62 -33.43
CA LYS A 360 0.65 -2.63 -34.45
C LYS A 360 1.28 -3.90 -33.86
N GLU A 361 0.78 -4.33 -32.69
CA GLU A 361 1.26 -5.53 -32.01
C GLU A 361 2.81 -5.52 -31.82
N THR A 362 3.36 -4.37 -31.41
CA THR A 362 4.80 -4.21 -31.15
C THR A 362 5.29 -5.18 -30.07
N LEU A 363 4.47 -5.44 -29.10
CA LEU A 363 4.66 -6.47 -28.07
C LEU A 363 3.64 -7.60 -28.24
N PRO A 364 4.00 -8.86 -27.94
CA PRO A 364 5.33 -9.31 -27.51
C PRO A 364 6.37 -9.13 -28.62
N LEU A 365 7.64 -8.99 -28.22
CA LEU A 365 8.74 -8.89 -29.17
C LEU A 365 8.75 -10.14 -30.08
N ALA A 366 8.86 -9.93 -31.37
CA ALA A 366 8.90 -11.04 -32.34
C ALA A 366 10.09 -11.98 -32.05
N SER A 367 9.95 -13.26 -32.33
CA SER A 367 11.01 -14.25 -32.13
C SER A 367 12.29 -13.98 -32.92
N THR A 368 12.21 -13.14 -33.93
CA THR A 368 13.35 -12.66 -34.75
C THR A 368 14.14 -11.56 -34.06
N VAL A 369 13.57 -10.87 -33.07
CA VAL A 369 14.29 -9.85 -32.29
C VAL A 369 15.32 -10.52 -31.39
N LYS A 370 16.59 -10.14 -31.53
CA LYS A 370 17.72 -10.64 -30.74
C LYS A 370 18.54 -9.53 -30.14
N ASN A 371 18.75 -8.46 -30.87
CA ASN A 371 19.64 -7.36 -30.51
C ASN A 371 18.82 -6.16 -30.01
N VAL A 372 19.06 -5.77 -28.78
CA VAL A 372 18.34 -4.70 -28.10
C VAL A 372 19.28 -3.51 -27.88
N ALA A 373 18.86 -2.31 -28.25
CA ALA A 373 19.45 -1.07 -27.76
C ALA A 373 18.72 -0.66 -26.49
N LEU A 374 19.40 -0.70 -25.36
CA LEU A 374 18.81 -0.50 -24.02
C LEU A 374 19.20 0.86 -23.48
N PHE A 375 18.23 1.76 -23.40
CA PHE A 375 18.39 3.15 -22.94
C PHE A 375 17.74 3.34 -21.56
N GLY A 376 18.19 4.39 -20.87
CA GLY A 376 17.65 4.80 -19.57
C GLY A 376 18.46 4.27 -18.39
N CYS A 377 18.84 5.16 -17.48
CA CYS A 377 19.65 4.81 -16.30
C CYS A 377 19.04 3.68 -15.47
N THR A 378 17.71 3.65 -15.33
CA THR A 378 17.00 2.62 -14.55
C THR A 378 16.91 1.25 -15.25
N SER A 379 17.31 1.15 -16.52
CA SER A 379 17.52 -0.15 -17.15
C SER A 379 18.67 -0.93 -16.53
N TYR A 380 19.65 -0.20 -15.99
CA TYR A 380 20.90 -0.72 -15.40
C TYR A 380 20.88 -0.72 -13.87
N ASP A 381 20.09 0.18 -13.29
CA ASP A 381 19.87 0.31 -11.83
C ASP A 381 18.36 0.32 -11.53
N PHE A 382 17.75 -0.86 -11.63
CA PHE A 382 16.31 -1.03 -11.55
C PHE A 382 15.79 -0.73 -10.13
N ILE A 383 14.70 0.04 -10.05
CA ILE A 383 14.07 0.40 -8.79
C ILE A 383 13.14 -0.73 -8.34
N ALA A 384 13.53 -1.47 -7.32
CA ALA A 384 12.75 -2.59 -6.78
C ALA A 384 11.52 -2.13 -5.98
N GLY A 385 11.65 -1.01 -5.26
CA GLY A 385 10.58 -0.47 -4.40
C GLY A 385 10.90 0.92 -3.89
N GLY A 386 10.00 1.45 -3.05
CA GLY A 386 10.16 2.75 -2.41
C GLY A 386 11.09 2.72 -1.19
N THR A 387 11.33 3.91 -0.63
CA THR A 387 12.18 4.11 0.55
C THR A 387 11.37 4.16 1.84
N GLY A 388 12.04 4.17 3.00
CA GLY A 388 11.41 4.20 4.31
C GLY A 388 11.06 2.80 4.82
N SER A 389 9.95 2.67 5.54
CA SER A 389 9.48 1.40 6.12
C SER A 389 9.11 0.35 5.05
N GLY A 390 8.81 0.78 3.83
CA GLY A 390 8.54 -0.10 2.68
C GLY A 390 9.79 -0.65 1.98
N ASN A 391 10.99 -0.30 2.41
CA ASN A 391 12.21 -0.88 1.86
C ASN A 391 12.53 -2.23 2.51
N VAL A 392 13.12 -3.15 1.77
CA VAL A 392 13.51 -4.50 2.22
C VAL A 392 15.00 -4.71 2.04
N ASN A 393 15.65 -5.31 3.04
CA ASN A 393 17.06 -5.71 2.97
C ASN A 393 17.17 -7.03 2.20
N ARG A 394 17.28 -6.92 0.89
CA ARG A 394 17.33 -8.03 -0.07
C ARG A 394 18.76 -8.35 -0.53
N ALA A 395 18.99 -9.58 -0.92
CA ALA A 395 20.31 -10.02 -1.38
C ALA A 395 20.68 -9.46 -2.76
N TYR A 396 19.68 -9.23 -3.63
CA TYR A 396 19.89 -8.80 -5.01
C TYR A 396 18.66 -8.06 -5.57
N THR A 397 18.88 -7.36 -6.68
CA THR A 397 17.83 -6.88 -7.57
C THR A 397 18.24 -7.21 -9.00
N VAL A 398 17.37 -7.87 -9.74
CA VAL A 398 17.60 -8.15 -11.17
C VAL A 398 17.30 -6.87 -11.98
N SER A 399 18.33 -6.33 -12.63
CA SER A 399 18.18 -5.19 -13.54
C SER A 399 17.43 -5.59 -14.82
N LEU A 400 16.93 -4.62 -15.59
CA LEU A 400 16.35 -4.94 -16.90
C LEU A 400 17.40 -5.51 -17.85
N LEU A 401 18.65 -5.02 -17.78
CA LEU A 401 19.78 -5.59 -18.51
C LEU A 401 19.94 -7.09 -18.23
N ASP A 402 19.96 -7.47 -16.94
CA ASP A 402 20.14 -8.88 -16.55
C ASP A 402 18.91 -9.72 -16.95
N GLY A 403 17.72 -9.17 -16.76
CA GLY A 403 16.48 -9.84 -17.16
C GLY A 403 16.42 -10.14 -18.66
N LEU A 404 16.84 -9.19 -19.50
CA LEU A 404 16.92 -9.39 -20.95
C LEU A 404 17.96 -10.46 -21.32
N LYS A 405 19.14 -10.42 -20.70
CA LYS A 405 20.18 -11.47 -20.90
C LYS A 405 19.68 -12.85 -20.49
N ASN A 406 19.00 -12.94 -19.34
CA ASN A 406 18.41 -14.18 -18.86
C ASN A 406 17.32 -14.72 -19.80
N ALA A 407 16.63 -13.83 -20.52
CA ALA A 407 15.64 -14.18 -21.54
C ALA A 407 16.26 -14.47 -22.93
N GLY A 408 17.58 -14.37 -23.09
CA GLY A 408 18.31 -14.72 -24.30
C GLY A 408 18.46 -13.57 -25.31
N TYR A 409 18.22 -12.33 -24.90
CA TYR A 409 18.49 -11.14 -25.72
C TYR A 409 19.93 -10.69 -25.60
N THR A 410 20.48 -10.15 -26.68
CA THR A 410 21.77 -9.47 -26.72
C THR A 410 21.56 -7.97 -26.60
N VAL A 411 22.25 -7.33 -25.68
CA VAL A 411 22.25 -5.88 -25.52
C VAL A 411 23.54 -5.33 -26.15
N ASP A 412 23.45 -4.18 -26.83
CA ASP A 412 24.64 -3.55 -27.42
C ASP A 412 25.71 -3.29 -26.36
N GLU A 413 26.88 -3.87 -26.50
CA GLU A 413 27.94 -3.86 -25.49
C GLU A 413 28.54 -2.45 -25.27
N ASN A 414 28.63 -1.63 -26.33
CA ASN A 414 29.18 -0.28 -26.20
C ASN A 414 28.21 0.61 -25.41
N LEU A 415 26.92 0.60 -25.78
CA LEU A 415 25.88 1.33 -25.06
C LEU A 415 25.79 0.88 -23.61
N LYS A 416 25.81 -0.44 -23.38
CA LYS A 416 25.82 -1.03 -22.03
C LYS A 416 26.98 -0.47 -21.20
N ASN A 417 28.21 -0.58 -21.70
CA ASN A 417 29.38 -0.13 -20.96
C ASN A 417 29.34 1.37 -20.66
N THR A 418 28.83 2.17 -21.61
CA THR A 418 28.66 3.61 -21.41
C THR A 418 27.68 3.92 -20.28
N TYR A 419 26.50 3.25 -20.26
CA TYR A 419 25.52 3.43 -19.18
C TYR A 419 26.00 2.90 -17.83
N GLU A 420 26.61 1.71 -17.78
CA GLU A 420 27.14 1.14 -16.54
C GLU A 420 28.17 2.06 -15.89
N GLN A 421 29.10 2.60 -16.67
CA GLN A 421 30.12 3.56 -16.19
C GLN A 421 29.46 4.86 -15.70
N TYR A 422 28.53 5.40 -16.47
CA TYR A 422 27.84 6.63 -16.12
C TYR A 422 27.02 6.47 -14.82
N VAL A 423 26.21 5.42 -14.74
CA VAL A 423 25.36 5.14 -13.56
C VAL A 423 26.20 4.89 -12.32
N ALA A 424 27.30 4.14 -12.45
CA ALA A 424 28.20 3.90 -11.32
C ALA A 424 28.87 5.18 -10.81
N ALA A 425 29.34 6.05 -11.73
CA ALA A 425 29.96 7.32 -11.36
C ALA A 425 28.96 8.28 -10.71
N GLU A 426 27.74 8.39 -11.25
CA GLU A 426 26.70 9.24 -10.71
C GLU A 426 26.21 8.73 -9.35
N ASN A 427 25.98 7.44 -9.20
CA ASN A 427 25.59 6.86 -7.90
C ASN A 427 26.66 7.13 -6.83
N LYS A 428 27.95 6.98 -7.17
CA LYS A 428 29.03 7.33 -6.25
C LYS A 428 29.00 8.82 -5.86
N ARG A 429 28.87 9.71 -6.84
CA ARG A 429 28.76 11.16 -6.59
C ARG A 429 27.58 11.50 -5.70
N LEU A 430 26.43 10.87 -5.91
CA LEU A 430 25.22 11.09 -5.13
C LEU A 430 25.32 10.54 -3.72
N GLN A 431 26.03 9.43 -3.50
CA GLN A 431 26.30 8.87 -2.17
C GLN A 431 27.25 9.76 -1.36
N GLU A 432 28.22 10.39 -2.00
CA GLU A 432 29.19 11.28 -1.38
C GLU A 432 28.61 12.67 -1.08
N ALA A 433 27.47 13.03 -1.70
CA ALA A 433 26.79 14.29 -1.47
C ALA A 433 26.19 14.35 -0.05
N LYS A 434 26.36 15.49 0.65
CA LYS A 434 25.69 15.72 1.93
C LYS A 434 24.18 15.70 1.76
N ARG A 435 23.51 14.87 2.53
CA ARG A 435 22.04 14.79 2.56
C ARG A 435 21.55 14.58 3.98
N GLU A 436 20.34 15.03 4.25
CA GLU A 436 19.63 14.68 5.47
C GLU A 436 19.29 13.19 5.47
N TRP A 437 19.34 12.57 6.61
CA TRP A 437 19.17 11.12 6.77
C TRP A 437 17.80 10.60 6.28
N PHE A 438 16.78 11.44 6.36
CA PHE A 438 15.40 11.12 5.91
C PHE A 438 15.19 11.33 4.41
N MET A 439 16.12 12.00 3.72
CA MET A 439 16.00 12.19 2.27
C MET A 439 16.30 10.89 1.52
N PRO A 440 15.45 10.49 0.57
CA PRO A 440 15.77 9.37 -0.31
C PRO A 440 17.05 9.66 -1.09
N LEU A 441 17.77 8.62 -1.46
CA LEU A 441 18.90 8.75 -2.39
C LEU A 441 18.39 9.35 -3.70
N SER A 442 18.98 10.47 -4.09
CA SER A 442 18.81 11.00 -5.44
C SER A 442 19.30 9.95 -6.45
N ARG A 443 18.68 9.91 -7.61
CA ARG A 443 19.08 9.00 -8.69
C ARG A 443 19.82 9.75 -9.78
N PRO A 444 20.64 9.06 -10.60
CA PRO A 444 21.27 9.65 -11.76
C PRO A 444 20.26 10.37 -12.66
N THR A 445 20.59 11.58 -13.07
CA THR A 445 19.86 12.25 -14.15
C THR A 445 20.11 11.49 -15.45
N GLU A 446 19.15 11.52 -16.39
CA GLU A 446 19.30 10.78 -17.65
C GLU A 446 20.52 11.25 -18.43
N MET A 447 21.23 10.29 -19.02
CA MET A 447 22.46 10.53 -19.77
C MET A 447 22.16 11.13 -21.14
N LYS A 448 22.96 12.12 -21.52
CA LYS A 448 22.93 12.69 -22.85
C LYS A 448 23.69 11.80 -23.83
N LEU A 449 23.04 11.44 -24.94
CA LEU A 449 23.65 10.73 -26.06
C LEU A 449 23.63 11.60 -27.33
N ASP A 450 24.66 11.48 -28.16
CA ASP A 450 24.69 12.16 -29.42
C ASP A 450 23.73 11.53 -30.44
N ALA A 451 23.03 12.32 -31.23
CA ALA A 451 22.07 11.86 -32.23
C ALA A 451 22.71 10.91 -33.28
N SER A 452 24.00 11.10 -33.59
CA SER A 452 24.77 10.22 -34.50
C SER A 452 24.97 8.83 -33.87
N GLU A 453 25.24 8.74 -32.56
CA GLU A 453 25.38 7.51 -31.83
C GLU A 453 24.04 6.74 -31.78
N VAL A 454 22.95 7.44 -31.46
CA VAL A 454 21.60 6.84 -31.47
C VAL A 454 21.23 6.32 -32.87
N SER A 455 21.61 7.03 -33.95
CA SER A 455 21.37 6.59 -35.32
C SER A 455 22.19 5.37 -35.71
N GLN A 456 23.44 5.24 -35.20
CA GLN A 456 24.26 4.03 -35.39
C GLN A 456 23.69 2.83 -34.67
N LEU A 457 23.17 3.02 -33.44
CA LEU A 457 22.48 1.99 -32.69
C LEU A 457 21.19 1.54 -33.40
N ALA A 458 20.42 2.47 -33.96
CA ALA A 458 19.22 2.16 -34.72
C ALA A 458 19.53 1.34 -35.99
N ALA A 459 20.73 1.49 -36.59
CA ALA A 459 21.16 0.66 -37.71
C ALA A 459 21.44 -0.80 -37.31
N LYS A 460 21.93 -1.03 -36.10
CA LYS A 460 22.42 -2.35 -35.61
C LYS A 460 21.39 -3.15 -34.79
N ALA A 461 20.68 -2.49 -33.91
CA ALA A 461 19.72 -3.17 -33.02
C ALA A 461 18.41 -3.48 -33.73
N ASP A 462 17.66 -4.45 -33.24
CA ASP A 462 16.34 -4.83 -33.76
C ASP A 462 15.21 -3.98 -33.17
N VAL A 463 15.40 -3.53 -31.91
CA VAL A 463 14.42 -2.75 -31.15
C VAL A 463 15.13 -1.84 -30.14
N ALA A 464 14.51 -0.72 -29.81
CA ALA A 464 14.91 0.12 -28.68
C ALA A 464 13.99 -0.10 -27.48
N LEU A 465 14.60 -0.23 -26.30
CA LEU A 465 13.92 -0.15 -25.02
C LEU A 465 14.39 1.09 -24.27
N VAL A 466 13.46 1.90 -23.76
CA VAL A 466 13.77 3.11 -22.99
C VAL A 466 13.08 2.97 -21.62
N THR A 467 13.86 2.95 -20.55
CA THR A 467 13.29 2.88 -19.19
C THR A 467 13.25 4.27 -18.56
N ILE A 468 12.10 4.62 -18.01
CA ILE A 468 11.89 5.85 -17.25
C ILE A 468 11.62 5.45 -15.80
N GLY A 469 12.42 5.97 -14.87
CA GLY A 469 12.33 5.63 -13.46
C GLY A 469 11.88 6.79 -12.58
N ARG A 470 11.14 6.49 -11.52
CA ARG A 470 10.81 7.43 -10.44
C ARG A 470 10.92 6.73 -9.09
N THR A 471 11.65 7.35 -8.17
CA THR A 471 11.62 6.96 -6.76
C THR A 471 10.40 7.55 -6.08
N SER A 472 9.91 6.85 -5.08
CA SER A 472 8.95 7.35 -4.10
C SER A 472 9.30 6.77 -2.74
N GLY A 473 8.74 7.35 -1.69
CA GLY A 473 9.08 6.88 -0.37
C GLY A 473 8.40 7.66 0.73
N GLU A 474 8.63 7.16 1.92
CA GLU A 474 8.25 7.78 3.16
C GLU A 474 9.08 9.05 3.41
N PHE A 475 8.58 9.97 4.21
CA PHE A 475 9.09 11.27 4.66
C PHE A 475 8.91 12.45 3.70
N LEU A 476 8.82 12.22 2.39
CA LEU A 476 8.74 13.28 1.41
C LEU A 476 7.67 12.98 0.36
N ASP A 477 6.88 13.99 0.04
CA ASP A 477 6.04 13.98 -1.15
C ASP A 477 6.89 14.21 -2.41
N ARG A 478 6.43 13.65 -3.51
CA ARG A 478 7.03 13.88 -4.82
C ARG A 478 6.82 15.32 -5.27
N GLN A 479 7.73 15.85 -6.04
CA GLN A 479 7.64 17.20 -6.60
C GLN A 479 6.95 17.17 -7.96
N ARG A 480 6.43 18.32 -8.40
CA ARG A 480 5.86 18.46 -9.75
C ARG A 480 6.86 18.07 -10.85
N ALA A 481 8.15 18.34 -10.65
CA ALA A 481 9.20 17.92 -11.56
C ALA A 481 9.27 16.40 -11.74
N ASP A 482 8.95 15.63 -10.71
CA ASP A 482 8.92 14.16 -10.77
C ASP A 482 7.68 13.63 -11.50
N PHE A 483 6.62 14.43 -11.59
CA PHE A 483 5.41 14.06 -12.32
C PHE A 483 5.61 14.12 -13.83
N ASN A 484 6.39 15.07 -14.30
CA ASN A 484 6.67 15.23 -15.73
C ASN A 484 7.99 14.53 -16.13
N LEU A 485 8.18 14.26 -17.43
CA LEU A 485 9.52 13.98 -17.93
C LEU A 485 10.37 15.24 -17.84
N ASN A 486 11.60 15.09 -17.36
CA ASN A 486 12.56 16.17 -17.43
C ASN A 486 13.08 16.36 -18.86
N LYS A 487 13.88 17.41 -19.08
CA LYS A 487 14.38 17.74 -20.41
C LYS A 487 15.23 16.63 -21.02
N GLU A 488 16.10 16.02 -20.21
CA GLU A 488 17.04 14.99 -20.65
C GLU A 488 16.28 13.70 -21.04
N GLU A 489 15.28 13.30 -20.27
CA GLU A 489 14.41 12.16 -20.60
C GLU A 489 13.60 12.40 -21.87
N MET A 490 13.03 13.59 -22.02
CA MET A 490 12.25 13.94 -23.21
C MET A 490 13.13 14.01 -24.47
N ASP A 491 14.33 14.60 -24.36
CA ASP A 491 15.28 14.70 -25.47
C ASP A 491 15.76 13.29 -25.91
N LEU A 492 16.08 12.41 -24.93
CA LEU A 492 16.45 11.03 -25.21
C LEU A 492 15.30 10.29 -25.92
N LEU A 493 14.09 10.34 -25.38
CA LEU A 493 12.93 9.64 -25.95
C LEU A 493 12.67 10.09 -27.40
N LYS A 494 12.70 11.41 -27.66
CA LYS A 494 12.54 11.95 -29.00
C LYS A 494 13.65 11.50 -29.94
N SER A 495 14.91 11.57 -29.51
CA SER A 495 16.06 11.14 -30.30
C SER A 495 15.97 9.66 -30.67
N VAL A 496 15.66 8.81 -29.72
CA VAL A 496 15.52 7.35 -29.92
C VAL A 496 14.36 7.06 -30.88
N CYS A 497 13.17 7.64 -30.61
CA CYS A 497 12.00 7.42 -31.49
C CYS A 497 12.29 7.87 -32.93
N ASN A 498 12.86 9.05 -33.13
CA ASN A 498 13.19 9.57 -34.47
C ASN A 498 14.16 8.64 -35.20
N ALA A 499 15.24 8.21 -34.58
CA ALA A 499 16.25 7.36 -35.19
C ALA A 499 15.73 5.96 -35.54
N PHE A 500 15.04 5.31 -34.58
CA PHE A 500 14.55 3.96 -34.79
C PHE A 500 13.38 3.90 -35.77
N HIS A 501 12.46 4.87 -35.73
CA HIS A 501 11.39 4.94 -36.72
C HIS A 501 11.93 5.23 -38.13
N ALA A 502 12.94 6.08 -38.27
CA ALA A 502 13.61 6.31 -39.56
C ALA A 502 14.28 5.03 -40.10
N ALA A 503 14.73 4.14 -39.24
CA ALA A 503 15.26 2.81 -39.55
C ALA A 503 14.18 1.73 -39.73
N GLY A 504 12.90 2.09 -39.61
CA GLY A 504 11.76 1.15 -39.68
C GLY A 504 11.64 0.23 -38.49
N LYS A 505 12.22 0.60 -37.32
CA LYS A 505 12.26 -0.22 -36.10
C LYS A 505 11.39 0.37 -35.01
N LYS A 506 11.10 -0.46 -34.00
CA LYS A 506 10.18 -0.16 -32.91
C LYS A 506 10.87 0.37 -31.68
N VAL A 507 10.12 1.18 -30.90
CA VAL A 507 10.55 1.71 -29.62
C VAL A 507 9.51 1.36 -28.55
N VAL A 508 9.98 0.76 -27.45
CA VAL A 508 9.17 0.39 -26.29
C VAL A 508 9.65 1.19 -25.09
N VAL A 509 8.72 1.82 -24.37
CA VAL A 509 9.00 2.48 -23.10
C VAL A 509 8.59 1.56 -21.95
N VAL A 510 9.46 1.43 -20.96
CA VAL A 510 9.21 0.71 -19.70
C VAL A 510 9.18 1.74 -18.57
N LEU A 511 8.07 1.83 -17.85
CA LEU A 511 7.90 2.72 -16.71
C LEU A 511 8.21 1.97 -15.41
N ASN A 512 9.37 2.26 -14.80
CA ASN A 512 9.79 1.75 -13.51
C ASN A 512 9.52 2.82 -12.43
N ILE A 513 8.25 2.96 -12.05
CA ILE A 513 7.74 4.07 -11.24
C ILE A 513 6.96 3.59 -10.03
N GLY A 514 6.98 4.35 -8.94
CA GLY A 514 6.21 4.05 -7.71
C GLY A 514 4.88 4.82 -7.60
N GLY A 515 4.52 5.60 -8.61
CA GLY A 515 3.29 6.38 -8.67
C GLY A 515 3.09 7.01 -10.04
N VAL A 516 1.92 7.60 -10.25
CA VAL A 516 1.51 8.17 -11.54
C VAL A 516 2.46 9.28 -12.02
N ILE A 517 2.74 9.28 -13.31
CA ILE A 517 3.46 10.35 -14.01
C ILE A 517 2.63 10.86 -15.19
N GLU A 518 2.99 12.04 -15.68
CA GLU A 518 2.43 12.60 -16.91
C GLU A 518 2.83 11.74 -18.12
N THR A 519 1.87 11.38 -18.93
CA THR A 519 2.09 10.57 -20.14
C THR A 519 1.47 11.18 -21.40
N ALA A 520 0.54 12.10 -21.25
CA ALA A 520 -0.26 12.62 -22.37
C ALA A 520 0.60 13.36 -23.41
N SER A 521 1.65 14.08 -22.99
CA SER A 521 2.50 14.87 -23.88
C SER A 521 3.47 14.04 -24.74
N TRP A 522 3.75 12.78 -24.35
CA TRP A 522 4.78 11.97 -25.00
C TRP A 522 4.32 10.56 -25.39
N LYS A 523 3.18 10.07 -24.89
CA LYS A 523 2.71 8.70 -25.17
C LYS A 523 2.51 8.37 -26.64
N SER A 524 2.43 9.40 -27.51
CA SER A 524 2.33 9.20 -28.95
C SER A 524 3.66 8.84 -29.61
N LEU A 525 4.81 9.10 -28.95
CA LEU A 525 6.14 8.91 -29.52
C LEU A 525 6.53 7.41 -29.63
N PRO A 526 6.52 6.59 -28.56
CA PRO A 526 6.90 5.18 -28.67
C PRO A 526 5.78 4.33 -29.27
N ASP A 527 6.13 3.14 -29.77
CA ASP A 527 5.15 2.17 -30.29
C ASP A 527 4.43 1.39 -29.19
N ALA A 528 5.09 1.14 -28.07
CA ALA A 528 4.49 0.47 -26.91
C ALA A 528 4.95 1.10 -25.59
N ILE A 529 4.10 0.99 -24.57
CA ILE A 529 4.39 1.47 -23.21
C ILE A 529 3.95 0.39 -22.21
N LEU A 530 4.90 -0.13 -21.44
CA LEU A 530 4.67 -1.06 -20.36
C LEU A 530 4.90 -0.37 -19.02
N CYS A 531 3.88 -0.26 -18.18
CA CYS A 531 4.02 0.19 -16.80
C CYS A 531 4.39 -1.02 -15.93
N ALA A 532 5.68 -1.11 -15.60
CA ALA A 532 6.23 -2.18 -14.78
C ALA A 532 6.10 -1.89 -13.28
N TRP A 533 5.74 -0.67 -12.90
CA TRP A 533 5.77 -0.19 -11.53
C TRP A 533 7.15 -0.44 -10.88
N GLN A 534 7.20 -0.69 -9.57
CA GLN A 534 8.39 -1.16 -8.84
C GLN A 534 8.16 -2.62 -8.46
N ALA A 535 8.83 -3.48 -9.17
CA ALA A 535 8.45 -4.90 -9.29
C ALA A 535 9.19 -5.85 -8.33
N GLY A 536 9.77 -5.31 -7.25
CA GLY A 536 10.54 -6.11 -6.30
C GLY A 536 11.89 -6.57 -6.87
N GLN A 537 12.50 -7.54 -6.18
CA GLN A 537 13.86 -7.99 -6.53
C GLN A 537 13.98 -8.73 -7.88
N GLU A 538 12.88 -9.28 -8.39
CA GLU A 538 12.82 -10.00 -9.67
C GLU A 538 12.40 -9.12 -10.86
N GLY A 539 12.40 -7.79 -10.67
CA GLY A 539 11.80 -6.84 -11.61
C GLY A 539 12.27 -6.98 -13.05
N GLY A 540 13.58 -7.07 -13.30
CA GLY A 540 14.10 -7.22 -14.64
C GLY A 540 13.67 -8.51 -15.33
N ASN A 541 13.67 -9.64 -14.60
CA ASN A 541 13.15 -10.91 -15.12
C ASN A 541 11.67 -10.83 -15.45
N SER A 542 10.89 -10.19 -14.58
CA SER A 542 9.44 -10.03 -14.77
C SER A 542 9.11 -9.17 -15.99
N VAL A 543 9.83 -8.07 -16.20
CA VAL A 543 9.70 -7.24 -17.41
C VAL A 543 10.04 -8.05 -18.66
N ALA A 544 11.15 -8.78 -18.64
CA ALA A 544 11.59 -9.60 -19.78
C ALA A 544 10.56 -10.71 -20.12
N ASP A 545 9.92 -11.32 -19.11
CA ASP A 545 8.85 -12.31 -19.33
C ASP A 545 7.65 -11.71 -20.08
N VAL A 546 7.28 -10.46 -19.76
CA VAL A 546 6.20 -9.76 -20.46
C VAL A 546 6.66 -9.35 -21.86
N LEU A 547 7.84 -8.72 -22.01
CA LEU A 547 8.34 -8.27 -23.31
C LEU A 547 8.48 -9.42 -24.32
N SER A 548 8.94 -10.59 -23.87
CA SER A 548 9.12 -11.77 -24.72
C SER A 548 7.84 -12.54 -25.04
N GLY A 549 6.74 -12.21 -24.39
CA GLY A 549 5.48 -12.95 -24.52
C GLY A 549 5.43 -14.27 -23.76
N LYS A 550 6.39 -14.55 -22.90
CA LYS A 550 6.33 -15.67 -21.96
C LYS A 550 5.16 -15.52 -20.98
N ALA A 551 4.82 -14.27 -20.65
CA ALA A 551 3.63 -13.92 -19.91
C ALA A 551 2.82 -12.88 -20.70
N SER A 552 1.51 -13.10 -20.84
CA SER A 552 0.60 -12.09 -21.41
C SER A 552 0.23 -11.06 -20.33
N PRO A 553 0.38 -9.74 -20.59
CA PRO A 553 0.00 -8.73 -19.63
C PRO A 553 -1.50 -8.80 -19.32
N SER A 554 -1.83 -8.74 -18.05
CA SER A 554 -3.20 -8.81 -17.55
C SER A 554 -3.46 -7.84 -16.38
N GLY A 555 -2.48 -7.01 -16.05
CA GLY A 555 -2.63 -5.95 -15.06
C GLY A 555 -3.58 -4.85 -15.54
N ARG A 556 -4.23 -4.20 -14.58
CA ARG A 556 -5.12 -3.05 -14.81
C ARG A 556 -4.77 -1.93 -13.85
N LEU A 557 -4.86 -0.69 -14.32
CA LEU A 557 -4.61 0.47 -13.48
C LEU A 557 -5.58 0.53 -12.30
N THR A 558 -5.06 0.82 -11.13
CA THR A 558 -5.84 1.02 -9.90
C THR A 558 -5.97 2.51 -9.55
N MET A 559 -5.51 3.37 -10.43
CA MET A 559 -5.67 4.82 -10.39
C MET A 559 -5.72 5.41 -11.80
N THR A 560 -6.33 6.57 -11.91
CA THR A 560 -6.42 7.35 -13.14
C THR A 560 -5.08 8.06 -13.42
N PHE A 561 -4.65 8.05 -14.68
CA PHE A 561 -3.55 8.90 -15.16
C PHE A 561 -4.15 10.17 -15.75
N PRO A 562 -4.04 11.33 -15.10
CA PRO A 562 -4.55 12.59 -15.61
C PRO A 562 -3.73 13.06 -16.82
N VAL A 563 -4.29 13.98 -17.62
CA VAL A 563 -3.55 14.62 -18.72
C VAL A 563 -2.44 15.51 -18.18
N LYS A 564 -2.70 16.24 -17.09
CA LYS A 564 -1.72 17.06 -16.38
C LYS A 564 -2.02 17.02 -14.87
N PHE A 565 -1.07 17.41 -14.05
CA PHE A 565 -1.20 17.39 -12.60
C PHE A 565 -2.41 18.19 -12.10
N GLU A 566 -2.65 19.37 -12.68
CA GLU A 566 -3.72 20.28 -12.32
C GLU A 566 -5.13 19.71 -12.54
N ASP A 567 -5.25 18.65 -13.33
CA ASP A 567 -6.54 17.99 -13.57
C ASP A 567 -6.97 17.09 -12.42
N ALA A 568 -6.07 16.70 -11.51
CA ALA A 568 -6.44 15.97 -10.32
C ALA A 568 -7.24 16.87 -9.35
N ALA A 569 -8.39 16.39 -8.87
CA ALA A 569 -9.28 17.19 -7.99
C ALA A 569 -8.56 17.73 -6.75
N SER A 570 -7.59 16.97 -6.22
CA SER A 570 -6.79 17.32 -5.04
C SER A 570 -5.59 18.21 -5.34
N SER A 571 -5.32 18.60 -6.60
CA SER A 571 -4.12 19.38 -6.93
C SER A 571 -4.09 20.77 -6.30
N ALA A 572 -5.26 21.39 -6.15
CA ALA A 572 -5.38 22.73 -5.57
C ALA A 572 -5.15 22.76 -4.04
N ASN A 573 -5.29 21.64 -3.36
CA ASN A 573 -5.17 21.52 -1.92
C ASN A 573 -4.13 20.48 -1.47
N PHE A 574 -3.11 20.26 -2.30
CA PHE A 574 -1.95 19.42 -1.98
C PHE A 574 -0.70 20.31 -1.84
N PRO A 575 0.22 20.01 -0.91
CA PRO A 575 1.44 20.79 -0.73
C PRO A 575 2.43 20.53 -1.85
N ILE A 576 2.44 21.40 -2.87
CA ILE A 576 3.34 21.30 -4.01
C ILE A 576 4.28 22.49 -4.07
N ASP A 577 5.46 22.26 -4.69
CA ASP A 577 6.47 23.28 -4.98
C ASP A 577 6.88 24.11 -3.74
N LEU A 578 6.72 23.52 -2.57
CA LEU A 578 7.28 24.11 -1.35
C LEU A 578 8.79 24.12 -1.50
N LYS A 579 9.39 25.30 -1.44
CA LYS A 579 10.84 25.43 -1.40
C LYS A 579 11.34 24.51 -0.30
N ALA A 580 12.22 23.60 -0.67
CA ALA A 580 12.74 22.53 0.16
C ALA A 580 13.38 23.08 1.44
N ASN A 581 12.65 23.28 2.50
CA ASN A 581 13.11 23.56 3.84
C ASN A 581 11.94 23.75 4.81
N ILE A 582 10.87 22.94 4.64
CA ILE A 582 10.04 22.68 5.78
C ILE A 582 10.78 21.62 6.57
N ASP A 583 11.64 22.09 7.45
CA ASP A 583 12.29 21.26 8.44
C ASP A 583 11.21 20.63 9.32
N ILE A 584 10.94 19.33 9.09
CA ILE A 584 9.98 18.55 9.90
C ILE A 584 10.38 18.54 11.38
N THR A 585 11.61 18.96 11.71
CA THR A 585 12.13 19.09 13.06
C THR A 585 12.00 20.52 13.61
N ASN A 586 11.67 21.50 12.76
CA ASN A 586 11.63 22.91 13.17
C ASN A 586 10.28 23.27 13.80
N LYS A 587 10.22 23.21 15.11
CA LYS A 587 9.04 23.58 15.92
C LYS A 587 8.54 25.03 15.74
N GLU A 588 9.35 25.91 15.16
CA GLU A 588 8.94 27.29 14.90
C GLU A 588 8.14 27.43 13.59
N GLN A 589 8.39 26.60 12.61
CA GLN A 589 7.56 26.55 11.39
C GLN A 589 6.16 25.94 11.65
N GLN A 590 5.99 25.19 12.73
CA GLN A 590 4.69 24.65 13.17
C GLN A 590 3.75 25.70 13.78
N LYS A 591 4.11 26.98 13.82
CA LYS A 591 3.31 28.07 14.40
C LYS A 591 2.45 28.82 13.40
N GLY A 592 2.55 28.50 12.11
CA GLY A 592 1.94 29.32 11.08
C GLY A 592 0.80 28.60 10.40
N ASN A 593 -0.30 28.33 10.81
CA ASN A 593 -1.59 27.96 10.19
C ASN A 593 -1.61 28.00 8.65
N VAL A 594 -0.60 27.38 8.03
CA VAL A 594 -0.34 27.40 6.58
C VAL A 594 -1.21 26.35 5.90
N LYS A 595 -2.10 26.80 5.01
CA LYS A 595 -2.97 25.90 4.23
C LYS A 595 -2.13 24.89 3.46
N ASN A 596 -2.60 23.64 3.43
CA ASN A 596 -2.01 22.45 2.82
C ASN A 596 -0.70 21.97 3.47
N VAL A 597 -0.18 22.67 4.47
CA VAL A 597 0.95 22.25 5.28
C VAL A 597 0.49 21.87 6.69
N ASP A 598 -0.08 22.83 7.44
CA ASP A 598 -0.55 22.61 8.80
C ASP A 598 -1.96 22.05 8.86
N TYR A 599 -2.77 22.35 7.86
CA TYR A 599 -4.09 21.74 7.65
C TYR A 599 -4.41 21.62 6.16
N THR A 600 -5.17 20.60 5.82
CA THR A 600 -5.60 20.35 4.44
C THR A 600 -7.12 20.10 4.44
N ASN A 601 -7.87 21.00 3.81
CA ASN A 601 -9.29 20.77 3.56
C ASN A 601 -9.46 19.85 2.36
N TYR A 602 -10.11 18.71 2.53
CA TYR A 602 -10.39 17.76 1.44
C TYR A 602 -11.64 18.24 0.66
N GLU A 603 -11.46 19.36 -0.04
CA GLU A 603 -12.54 20.09 -0.74
C GLU A 603 -13.13 19.28 -1.90
N GLU A 604 -12.40 18.31 -2.42
CA GLU A 604 -12.90 17.36 -3.42
C GLU A 604 -13.98 16.40 -2.88
N GLY A 605 -14.09 16.24 -1.56
CA GLY A 605 -15.07 15.38 -0.92
C GLY A 605 -14.96 13.94 -1.42
N ILE A 606 -16.06 13.38 -1.92
CA ILE A 606 -16.11 12.03 -2.48
C ILE A 606 -15.56 11.94 -3.92
N TYR A 607 -15.27 13.07 -4.56
CA TYR A 607 -14.85 13.13 -5.96
C TYR A 607 -13.32 13.03 -6.09
N VAL A 608 -12.78 11.85 -5.86
CA VAL A 608 -11.35 11.54 -6.03
C VAL A 608 -11.20 10.48 -7.12
N GLY A 609 -10.09 10.55 -7.87
CA GLY A 609 -9.80 9.61 -8.93
C GLY A 609 -10.90 9.54 -10.00
N TYR A 610 -11.22 8.35 -10.49
CA TYR A 610 -12.23 8.17 -11.55
C TYR A 610 -13.62 8.70 -11.16
N ARG A 611 -13.97 8.72 -9.87
CA ARG A 611 -15.21 9.34 -9.40
C ARG A 611 -15.30 10.79 -9.81
N TYR A 612 -14.19 11.51 -9.75
CA TYR A 612 -14.09 12.89 -10.24
C TYR A 612 -14.03 12.94 -11.78
N PHE A 613 -13.06 12.26 -12.37
CA PHE A 613 -12.81 12.38 -13.81
C PHE A 613 -14.02 11.98 -14.66
N ASP A 614 -14.73 10.92 -14.27
CA ASP A 614 -15.90 10.43 -15.02
C ASP A 614 -17.13 11.30 -14.73
N SER A 615 -17.39 11.68 -13.46
CA SER A 615 -18.57 12.48 -13.10
C SER A 615 -18.55 13.90 -13.67
N PHE A 616 -17.36 14.46 -13.90
CA PHE A 616 -17.18 15.80 -14.44
C PHE A 616 -16.69 15.80 -15.92
N ASN A 617 -16.75 14.66 -16.59
CA ASN A 617 -16.33 14.49 -17.99
C ASN A 617 -14.93 15.06 -18.28
N LYS A 618 -13.99 14.84 -17.37
CA LYS A 618 -12.60 15.28 -17.54
C LYS A 618 -11.84 14.32 -18.44
N GLU A 619 -11.02 14.87 -19.33
CA GLU A 619 -10.11 14.07 -20.13
C GLU A 619 -9.03 13.42 -19.24
N VAL A 620 -8.60 12.22 -19.60
CA VAL A 620 -7.55 11.47 -18.91
C VAL A 620 -6.58 10.87 -19.92
N SER A 621 -5.34 10.68 -19.51
CA SER A 621 -4.37 9.96 -20.34
C SER A 621 -4.69 8.48 -20.38
N TYR A 622 -5.00 7.89 -19.22
CA TYR A 622 -5.51 6.51 -19.07
C TYR A 622 -6.53 6.44 -17.94
N PRO A 623 -7.68 5.81 -18.17
CA PRO A 623 -8.72 5.72 -17.14
C PRO A 623 -8.42 4.65 -16.09
N PHE A 624 -9.10 4.73 -14.94
CA PHE A 624 -9.11 3.69 -13.92
C PHE A 624 -9.58 2.34 -14.52
N GLY A 625 -8.92 1.26 -14.12
CA GLY A 625 -9.22 -0.09 -14.58
C GLY A 625 -8.63 -0.44 -15.95
N TYR A 626 -7.96 0.50 -16.63
CA TYR A 626 -7.42 0.32 -17.98
C TYR A 626 -6.17 -0.58 -17.99
N GLY A 627 -6.04 -1.35 -19.06
CA GLY A 627 -4.86 -2.13 -19.41
C GLY A 627 -5.12 -2.99 -20.64
N LEU A 628 -4.11 -3.17 -21.48
CA LEU A 628 -4.16 -4.02 -22.65
C LEU A 628 -3.64 -5.44 -22.34
N SER A 629 -3.92 -6.37 -23.25
CA SER A 629 -3.41 -7.73 -23.24
C SER A 629 -2.82 -8.07 -24.62
N TYR A 630 -2.08 -9.17 -24.74
CA TYR A 630 -1.67 -9.74 -26.03
C TYR A 630 -2.80 -10.52 -26.71
N THR A 631 -3.95 -10.61 -26.10
CA THR A 631 -5.15 -11.22 -26.66
C THR A 631 -6.35 -10.29 -26.48
N SER A 632 -7.50 -10.67 -27.04
CA SER A 632 -8.75 -9.94 -26.92
C SER A 632 -9.84 -10.81 -26.31
N PHE A 633 -10.80 -10.15 -25.64
CA PHE A 633 -11.91 -10.84 -24.98
C PHE A 633 -13.25 -10.28 -25.45
N SER A 634 -14.22 -11.17 -25.61
CA SER A 634 -15.62 -10.80 -25.81
C SER A 634 -16.44 -11.10 -24.57
N TYR A 635 -17.45 -10.28 -24.33
CA TYR A 635 -18.39 -10.39 -23.23
C TYR A 635 -19.77 -10.74 -23.79
N SER A 636 -20.41 -11.75 -23.25
CA SER A 636 -21.72 -12.21 -23.71
C SER A 636 -22.60 -12.71 -22.57
N ASN A 637 -23.89 -12.85 -22.83
CA ASN A 637 -24.87 -13.36 -21.87
C ASN A 637 -24.86 -12.66 -20.50
N PRO A 638 -24.82 -11.31 -20.45
CA PRO A 638 -24.87 -10.61 -19.17
C PRO A 638 -26.24 -10.80 -18.53
N ALA A 639 -26.27 -11.08 -17.24
CA ALA A 639 -27.51 -11.20 -16.47
C ALA A 639 -27.35 -10.68 -15.06
N VAL A 640 -28.42 -10.15 -14.49
CA VAL A 640 -28.51 -9.77 -13.08
C VAL A 640 -29.72 -10.44 -12.45
N LYS A 641 -29.52 -11.03 -11.27
CA LYS A 641 -30.58 -11.61 -10.44
C LYS A 641 -30.49 -11.02 -9.04
N SER A 642 -31.64 -10.69 -8.49
CA SER A 642 -31.75 -10.22 -7.11
C SER A 642 -32.40 -11.31 -6.26
N ASP A 643 -31.77 -11.61 -5.13
CA ASP A 643 -32.30 -12.52 -4.11
C ASP A 643 -31.94 -11.99 -2.72
N ASN A 644 -32.97 -11.71 -1.91
CA ASN A 644 -32.80 -11.24 -0.52
C ASN A 644 -31.83 -10.07 -0.36
N GLY A 645 -31.85 -9.09 -1.28
CA GLY A 645 -30.97 -7.94 -1.26
C GLY A 645 -29.53 -8.20 -1.73
N VAL A 646 -29.27 -9.37 -2.31
CA VAL A 646 -28.01 -9.68 -3.00
C VAL A 646 -28.23 -9.67 -4.52
N TYR A 647 -27.49 -8.82 -5.21
CA TYR A 647 -27.47 -8.74 -6.67
C TYR A 647 -26.33 -9.61 -7.20
N THR A 648 -26.68 -10.69 -7.87
CA THR A 648 -25.74 -11.59 -8.55
C THR A 648 -25.69 -11.24 -10.03
N VAL A 649 -24.56 -10.73 -10.47
CA VAL A 649 -24.29 -10.38 -11.87
C VAL A 649 -23.40 -11.46 -12.47
N THR A 650 -23.81 -11.99 -13.63
CA THR A 650 -23.03 -12.98 -14.37
C THR A 650 -22.76 -12.50 -15.79
N VAL A 651 -21.60 -12.87 -16.32
CA VAL A 651 -21.22 -12.60 -17.71
C VAL A 651 -20.26 -13.69 -18.20
N ASP A 652 -20.42 -14.10 -19.43
CA ASP A 652 -19.48 -14.99 -20.11
C ASP A 652 -18.35 -14.16 -20.74
N VAL A 653 -17.12 -14.53 -20.45
CA VAL A 653 -15.90 -13.93 -21.03
C VAL A 653 -15.22 -14.99 -21.89
N GLN A 654 -15.00 -14.71 -23.16
CA GLN A 654 -14.31 -15.59 -24.09
C GLN A 654 -13.05 -14.94 -24.64
N ASN A 655 -11.95 -15.66 -24.64
CA ASN A 655 -10.75 -15.27 -25.34
C ASN A 655 -10.95 -15.40 -26.86
N THR A 656 -10.99 -14.28 -27.57
CA THR A 656 -11.21 -14.21 -29.02
C THR A 656 -9.92 -14.02 -29.82
N GLY A 657 -8.78 -13.87 -29.12
CA GLY A 657 -7.48 -13.69 -29.75
C GLY A 657 -6.73 -15.00 -29.95
N LYS A 658 -5.44 -14.88 -30.21
CA LYS A 658 -4.55 -16.02 -30.57
C LYS A 658 -3.64 -16.46 -29.42
N THR A 659 -3.53 -15.68 -28.37
CA THR A 659 -2.65 -15.91 -27.21
C THR A 659 -3.49 -16.18 -25.97
N ALA A 660 -3.03 -17.06 -25.10
CA ALA A 660 -3.66 -17.25 -23.79
C ALA A 660 -3.55 -15.96 -22.95
N GLY A 661 -4.56 -15.70 -22.13
CA GLY A 661 -4.58 -14.49 -21.31
C GLY A 661 -5.65 -14.51 -20.24
N LYS A 662 -5.58 -13.55 -19.34
CA LYS A 662 -6.55 -13.35 -18.25
C LYS A 662 -7.28 -12.02 -18.43
N GLU A 663 -8.56 -11.97 -18.09
CA GLU A 663 -9.36 -10.75 -18.13
C GLU A 663 -9.82 -10.35 -16.73
N VAL A 664 -9.91 -9.04 -16.49
CA VAL A 664 -10.47 -8.47 -15.26
C VAL A 664 -11.83 -7.89 -15.55
N VAL A 665 -12.86 -8.53 -15.04
CA VAL A 665 -14.24 -8.06 -15.13
C VAL A 665 -14.52 -7.11 -13.96
N GLN A 666 -14.91 -5.88 -14.28
CA GLN A 666 -15.17 -4.81 -13.33
C GLN A 666 -16.66 -4.48 -13.33
N LEU A 667 -17.27 -4.47 -12.16
CA LEU A 667 -18.69 -4.15 -12.00
C LEU A 667 -18.84 -2.79 -11.33
N TYR A 668 -19.29 -1.83 -12.11
CA TYR A 668 -19.67 -0.51 -11.62
C TYR A 668 -21.19 -0.43 -11.43
N VAL A 669 -21.63 0.40 -10.49
CA VAL A 669 -23.05 0.66 -10.28
C VAL A 669 -23.31 2.15 -10.31
N ALA A 670 -24.30 2.56 -11.10
CA ALA A 670 -24.80 3.92 -11.17
C ALA A 670 -26.18 3.99 -10.50
N ALA A 671 -26.29 4.88 -9.51
CA ALA A 671 -27.53 5.13 -8.80
C ALA A 671 -28.53 5.94 -9.68
N PRO A 672 -29.83 5.81 -9.48
CA PRO A 672 -30.80 6.67 -10.13
C PRO A 672 -30.58 8.13 -9.71
N ASP A 673 -30.78 9.07 -10.64
CA ASP A 673 -30.64 10.53 -10.39
C ASP A 673 -29.33 10.94 -9.69
N ALA A 674 -28.22 10.24 -9.96
CA ALA A 674 -26.94 10.42 -9.26
C ALA A 674 -26.48 11.89 -9.17
N ALA A 675 -26.63 12.66 -10.26
CA ALA A 675 -26.27 14.08 -10.27
C ALA A 675 -27.12 14.92 -9.29
N LYS A 676 -28.42 14.68 -9.22
CA LYS A 676 -29.33 15.40 -8.30
C LYS A 676 -29.04 15.09 -6.83
N CYS A 677 -28.56 13.88 -6.54
CA CYS A 677 -28.21 13.43 -5.19
C CYS A 677 -26.73 13.65 -4.84
N ASN A 678 -26.00 14.39 -5.65
CA ASN A 678 -24.55 14.59 -5.49
C ASN A 678 -23.80 13.27 -5.29
N LYS A 679 -24.03 12.31 -6.20
CA LYS A 679 -23.33 11.01 -6.24
C LYS A 679 -22.42 10.93 -7.46
N PRO A 680 -21.35 10.13 -7.41
CA PRO A 680 -20.55 9.83 -8.59
C PRO A 680 -21.41 9.25 -9.71
N GLU A 681 -20.99 9.44 -10.95
CA GLU A 681 -21.67 8.87 -12.11
C GLU A 681 -21.82 7.36 -11.99
N LYS A 682 -20.77 6.72 -11.50
CA LYS A 682 -20.70 5.29 -11.20
C LYS A 682 -19.63 5.00 -10.16
N GLU A 683 -19.73 3.88 -9.49
CA GLU A 683 -18.76 3.42 -8.51
C GLU A 683 -18.50 1.93 -8.69
N LEU A 684 -17.24 1.51 -8.60
CA LEU A 684 -16.86 0.11 -8.55
C LEU A 684 -17.45 -0.55 -7.29
N LYS A 685 -18.15 -1.66 -7.48
CA LYS A 685 -18.76 -2.42 -6.36
C LYS A 685 -18.21 -3.85 -6.26
N ALA A 686 -17.75 -4.42 -7.37
CA ALA A 686 -17.13 -5.74 -7.38
C ALA A 686 -16.19 -5.90 -8.57
N PHE A 687 -15.28 -6.83 -8.48
CA PHE A 687 -14.40 -7.25 -9.57
C PHE A 687 -14.03 -8.72 -9.44
N ALA A 688 -13.68 -9.34 -10.56
CA ALA A 688 -13.08 -10.67 -10.58
C ALA A 688 -12.13 -10.82 -11.76
N LYS A 689 -11.09 -11.60 -11.59
CA LYS A 689 -10.15 -11.97 -12.64
C LYS A 689 -10.38 -13.40 -13.07
N THR A 690 -10.40 -13.66 -14.38
CA THR A 690 -10.53 -15.02 -14.91
C THR A 690 -9.26 -15.84 -14.62
N ALA A 691 -9.39 -17.15 -14.60
CA ALA A 691 -8.23 -18.01 -14.86
C ALA A 691 -7.65 -17.68 -16.25
N GLU A 692 -6.46 -18.19 -16.55
CA GLU A 692 -5.91 -18.05 -17.88
C GLU A 692 -6.78 -18.79 -18.90
N LEU A 693 -7.31 -18.07 -19.89
CA LEU A 693 -8.14 -18.58 -20.97
C LEU A 693 -7.28 -18.79 -22.22
N LYS A 694 -7.26 -19.99 -22.76
CA LYS A 694 -6.67 -20.30 -24.06
C LYS A 694 -7.52 -19.68 -25.19
N PRO A 695 -6.99 -19.55 -26.42
CA PRO A 695 -7.77 -19.12 -27.56
C PRO A 695 -9.08 -19.89 -27.70
N ASN A 696 -10.19 -19.17 -27.87
CA ASN A 696 -11.59 -19.66 -27.91
C ASN A 696 -12.13 -20.22 -26.58
N GLU A 697 -11.35 -20.30 -25.51
CA GLU A 697 -11.83 -20.72 -24.21
C GLU A 697 -12.73 -19.65 -23.58
N LYS A 698 -13.75 -20.11 -22.85
CA LYS A 698 -14.76 -19.26 -22.22
C LYS A 698 -14.90 -19.60 -20.74
N ALA A 699 -15.10 -18.57 -19.92
CA ALA A 699 -15.45 -18.70 -18.51
C ALA A 699 -16.66 -17.82 -18.17
N THR A 700 -17.52 -18.30 -17.29
CA THR A 700 -18.57 -17.47 -16.70
C THR A 700 -18.05 -16.81 -15.43
N VAL A 701 -18.07 -15.49 -15.40
CA VAL A 701 -17.69 -14.69 -14.23
C VAL A 701 -18.94 -14.32 -13.45
N THR A 702 -18.89 -14.50 -12.14
CA THR A 702 -19.98 -14.18 -11.22
C THR A 702 -19.51 -13.13 -10.22
N LEU A 703 -20.24 -12.02 -10.11
CA LEU A 703 -19.99 -10.91 -9.22
C LEU A 703 -21.21 -10.69 -8.32
N LYS A 704 -20.98 -10.42 -7.04
CA LYS A 704 -22.05 -10.20 -6.06
C LYS A 704 -21.91 -8.83 -5.43
N VAL A 705 -23.04 -8.14 -5.29
CA VAL A 705 -23.17 -6.83 -4.63
C VAL A 705 -24.35 -6.91 -3.66
N ASN A 706 -24.14 -6.60 -2.39
CA ASN A 706 -25.23 -6.49 -1.44
C ASN A 706 -25.92 -5.12 -1.60
N ALA A 707 -27.21 -5.04 -1.34
CA ALA A 707 -27.94 -3.79 -1.37
C ALA A 707 -27.29 -2.71 -0.46
N ALA A 708 -26.76 -3.11 0.70
CA ALA A 708 -26.04 -2.24 1.61
C ALA A 708 -24.78 -1.61 0.99
N ASP A 709 -24.13 -2.27 0.03
CA ASP A 709 -22.94 -1.74 -0.65
C ASP A 709 -23.28 -0.59 -1.62
N LEU A 710 -24.57 -0.38 -1.91
CA LEU A 710 -25.08 0.71 -2.75
C LEU A 710 -25.38 1.97 -1.95
N ALA A 711 -25.25 1.91 -0.62
CA ALA A 711 -25.55 3.02 0.26
C ALA A 711 -24.53 4.16 0.11
N TRP A 712 -25.03 5.38 0.28
CA TRP A 712 -24.24 6.58 0.48
C TRP A 712 -24.47 7.12 1.90
N PHE A 713 -23.53 7.91 2.41
CA PHE A 713 -23.62 8.43 3.77
C PHE A 713 -24.32 9.79 3.79
N ASN A 714 -25.47 9.83 4.46
CA ASN A 714 -26.22 11.08 4.68
C ASN A 714 -25.80 11.71 6.01
N GLU A 715 -25.05 12.80 5.96
CA GLU A 715 -24.53 13.52 7.13
C GLU A 715 -25.65 14.12 8.00
N ALA A 716 -26.74 14.61 7.38
CA ALA A 716 -27.82 15.24 8.13
C ALA A 716 -28.56 14.25 9.04
N SER A 717 -28.65 12.99 8.65
CA SER A 717 -29.30 11.94 9.45
C SER A 717 -28.31 10.98 10.12
N SER A 718 -27.01 11.12 9.87
CA SER A 718 -25.96 10.19 10.28
C SER A 718 -26.35 8.75 9.93
N SER A 719 -26.66 8.52 8.68
CA SER A 719 -27.18 7.23 8.21
C SER A 719 -26.58 6.82 6.87
N TRP A 720 -26.35 5.53 6.73
CA TRP A 720 -26.18 4.91 5.41
C TRP A 720 -27.55 4.80 4.75
N VAL A 721 -27.68 5.33 3.55
CA VAL A 721 -28.96 5.41 2.82
C VAL A 721 -28.83 4.76 1.45
N VAL A 722 -29.74 3.86 1.13
CA VAL A 722 -29.97 3.36 -0.22
C VAL A 722 -31.28 3.99 -0.72
N ASP A 723 -31.21 4.71 -1.84
CA ASP A 723 -32.41 5.28 -2.46
C ASP A 723 -33.11 4.21 -3.29
N ALA A 724 -34.46 4.21 -3.26
CA ALA A 724 -35.23 3.33 -4.12
C ALA A 724 -35.11 3.74 -5.59
N GLY A 725 -35.11 2.77 -6.48
CA GLY A 725 -35.20 3.01 -7.91
C GLY A 725 -34.44 2.01 -8.77
N THR A 726 -34.41 2.29 -10.05
CA THR A 726 -33.71 1.47 -11.03
C THR A 726 -32.23 1.84 -11.07
N TYR A 727 -31.37 0.94 -10.64
CA TYR A 727 -29.91 1.08 -10.71
C TYR A 727 -29.36 0.43 -11.97
N ASN A 728 -28.31 1.06 -12.53
CA ASN A 728 -27.60 0.47 -13.67
C ASN A 728 -26.35 -0.28 -13.16
N PHE A 729 -26.28 -1.56 -13.48
CA PHE A 729 -25.13 -2.42 -13.22
C PHE A 729 -24.30 -2.51 -14.50
N LEU A 730 -23.12 -1.91 -14.48
CA LEU A 730 -22.26 -1.66 -15.62
C LEU A 730 -21.08 -2.64 -15.59
N ILE A 731 -21.10 -3.63 -16.47
CA ILE A 731 -19.99 -4.57 -16.63
C ILE A 731 -18.95 -3.94 -17.56
N GLY A 732 -17.73 -3.76 -17.10
CA GLY A 732 -16.68 -3.10 -17.87
C GLY A 732 -15.33 -3.82 -17.82
N ALA A 733 -14.47 -3.46 -18.77
CA ALA A 733 -13.05 -3.75 -18.80
C ALA A 733 -12.21 -2.58 -18.23
N SER A 734 -12.82 -1.43 -18.04
CA SER A 734 -12.33 -0.26 -17.32
C SER A 734 -13.50 0.65 -16.94
N SER A 735 -13.25 1.73 -16.21
CA SER A 735 -14.30 2.71 -15.88
C SER A 735 -14.93 3.39 -17.12
N ARG A 736 -14.23 3.36 -18.26
CA ARG A 736 -14.67 3.97 -19.54
C ARG A 736 -14.88 2.97 -20.66
N ASP A 737 -14.62 1.69 -20.45
CA ASP A 737 -14.89 0.63 -21.43
C ASP A 737 -15.97 -0.30 -20.89
N ILE A 738 -17.23 0.15 -20.99
CA ILE A 738 -18.41 -0.60 -20.54
C ILE A 738 -18.86 -1.54 -21.65
N LYS A 739 -18.91 -2.83 -21.33
CA LYS A 739 -19.26 -3.91 -22.24
C LYS A 739 -20.76 -4.26 -22.21
N ALA A 740 -21.41 -4.10 -21.06
CA ALA A 740 -22.84 -4.34 -20.90
C ALA A 740 -23.42 -3.49 -19.77
N THR A 741 -24.68 -3.10 -19.91
CA THR A 741 -25.46 -2.41 -18.89
C THR A 741 -26.72 -3.22 -18.59
N LEU A 742 -26.91 -3.54 -17.32
CA LEU A 742 -28.08 -4.25 -16.80
C LEU A 742 -28.83 -3.33 -15.85
N GLN A 743 -30.11 -3.54 -15.70
CA GLN A 743 -30.93 -2.78 -14.78
C GLN A 743 -31.56 -3.69 -13.72
N ALA A 744 -31.61 -3.21 -12.50
CA ALA A 744 -32.33 -3.88 -11.43
C ALA A 744 -32.96 -2.85 -10.48
N GLU A 745 -34.14 -3.19 -9.98
CA GLU A 745 -34.82 -2.42 -8.96
C GLU A 745 -34.15 -2.63 -7.60
N VAL A 746 -33.89 -1.55 -6.90
CA VAL A 746 -33.32 -1.53 -5.56
C VAL A 746 -34.32 -0.89 -4.60
N ALA A 747 -34.61 -1.55 -3.51
CA ALA A 747 -35.50 -1.04 -2.48
C ALA A 747 -34.76 -0.02 -1.60
N ALA A 748 -35.48 0.98 -1.12
CA ALA A 748 -34.94 1.93 -0.13
C ALA A 748 -34.57 1.24 1.18
N SER A 749 -33.45 1.65 1.74
CA SER A 749 -33.09 1.25 3.09
C SER A 749 -32.32 2.38 3.79
N SER A 750 -32.33 2.38 5.11
CA SER A 750 -31.56 3.33 5.92
C SER A 750 -31.06 2.64 7.17
N GLN A 751 -29.78 2.83 7.48
CA GLN A 751 -29.15 2.34 8.69
C GLN A 751 -28.49 3.51 9.41
N LYS A 752 -29.05 3.88 10.57
CA LYS A 752 -28.47 4.92 11.41
C LYS A 752 -27.17 4.41 12.05
N VAL A 753 -26.17 5.29 12.11
CA VAL A 753 -24.90 5.09 12.79
C VAL A 753 -24.56 6.27 13.68
N ASN A 754 -23.41 6.24 14.35
CA ASN A 754 -23.02 7.33 15.25
C ASN A 754 -22.69 8.61 14.45
N ASP A 755 -23.08 9.75 15.03
CA ASP A 755 -22.81 11.08 14.48
C ASP A 755 -21.47 11.59 15.01
N ILE A 756 -20.39 11.20 14.34
CA ILE A 756 -19.01 11.34 14.78
C ILE A 756 -18.09 11.88 13.66
N LEU A 757 -16.87 12.23 14.03
CA LEU A 757 -15.78 12.66 13.13
C LEU A 757 -16.13 13.92 12.33
N LYS A 758 -16.85 14.86 12.93
CA LYS A 758 -17.18 16.12 12.28
C LYS A 758 -15.98 17.06 12.30
N PRO A 759 -15.69 17.75 11.19
CA PRO A 759 -14.73 18.85 11.19
C PRO A 759 -15.22 20.01 12.04
N GLN A 760 -14.30 20.75 12.65
CA GLN A 760 -14.64 21.93 13.47
C GLN A 760 -15.33 23.04 12.65
N GLU A 761 -14.97 23.16 11.37
CA GLU A 761 -15.55 24.09 10.42
C GLU A 761 -16.10 23.31 9.22
N ALA A 762 -17.22 23.76 8.67
CA ALA A 762 -17.81 23.15 7.49
C ALA A 762 -16.86 23.28 6.29
N ILE A 763 -16.65 22.20 5.59
CA ILE A 763 -15.82 22.15 4.39
C ILE A 763 -16.71 22.43 3.17
N GLN A 764 -16.29 23.38 2.35
CA GLN A 764 -16.97 23.65 1.09
C GLN A 764 -16.52 22.61 0.05
N GLU A 765 -17.28 21.55 -0.07
CA GLU A 765 -16.95 20.44 -0.98
C GLU A 765 -17.44 20.68 -2.40
N LEU A 766 -16.72 20.08 -3.34
CA LEU A 766 -17.12 19.98 -4.74
C LEU A 766 -18.47 19.24 -4.85
N LYS A 767 -19.35 19.78 -5.69
CA LYS A 767 -20.67 19.19 -6.00
C LYS A 767 -20.82 19.00 -7.49
N ARG A 768 -21.52 17.94 -7.88
CA ARG A 768 -21.87 17.62 -9.26
C ARG A 768 -23.10 18.40 -9.72
#